data_466965c9468d64ba4b38405d94e9a684
#
_entry.id   466965c9468d64ba4b38405d94e9a684
#
_cell.length_a   1.000
_cell.length_b   1.000
_cell.length_c   1.000
_cell.angle_alpha   90.00
_cell.angle_beta   90.00
_cell.angle_gamma   90.00
#
_symmetry.space_group_name_H-M   'P 1'
#
loop_
_entity.id
_entity.type
_entity.pdbx_description
1 polymer ?
#
loop_
_entity_poly.entity_id
_entity_poly.type
_entity_poly.pdbx_seq_one_letter_code
_entity_poly.pdbx_strand_id
1 'polypeptide(L)'
;MRLWVDGELVHEGDLFDTACRWIVPDRCREGKPLRLLLELSSPLHDDGALISSCLNLEPCCEASDPDRVLLPEALQLHLAAGGDLPAQWQQLDPLSLQALDAVENHLARAEPAPGSLHWLGHAHLDLAWLWPVADTWQAAERTFRSALQLLQRWPELHFAHSTPALYEWLERHRPALFAGVRAASRAGRWEPINGPWVETDCVLVSSASLWQQFHLGQAYSRRVFPEWTHELAWLPDSFGFTAGLPAVAERTGVRWFCTHKLAWNADQPFPHRLFRWRSRGGAELFALMLPPIGRRGEPLDMLNEQRDWQLATGLDRALWIPGVGDHGGGPTDEMLDQMRLWDAMPQAPKRSAGTVRDHLASLEPHAGRLPVWRDELYLELHRGCATSRPDQKRHNRTLERLLREVDAVAALGGCSGTAGEMGEWKPLLFQQFHDILPGTSIPEVFDQAEAVWRSARRKAVSQRDHQLRQLCGGSAGPSRCRETWLWFGLQPLARWSPLLRLPAGAWSAADMVLPRQACPSGGVWVQLPLQSGISSVALNRCDASAVEVAPIRAPVKLQRLDGDRWRVSNGLLEVDCGPGGLLQLRDSQGVAQLAGPLQLARFQDRGEFWDAWDLAAEYRRHPLEVEVLEPCQLLERGPLVVHVVQRYRLGSSVMRLDMRLQADCPWIELICSIDWSQRHELLRLELPLASAAVRYAVDSAGTVLERPAMARTSREQSRWEVPLISWLATQVNAPGGGLAVLLDGPQGVDVVPERIGVSLLRGPTWPDPGADRGWHRQRLALMPVTGSWSSACVPQAAIAFREPGWSGPLAGHPTSRRWLPALAGELVPVALRPEDDGLGLRCLNPGPSRCRWEPREGWLVSRQGGEPAQAIELRPGELADLRLVQSS
;
A
#
# COMPACT_ATOMS: atom_id res chain seq x y z
N MET A 1 -5.94 -23.84 -27.78
CA MET A 1 -5.54 -23.97 -29.20
C MET A 1 -5.63 -25.42 -29.63
N ARG A 2 -6.15 -25.72 -30.85
CA ARG A 2 -6.15 -27.06 -31.44
C ARG A 2 -5.51 -27.02 -32.83
N LEU A 3 -4.63 -27.98 -33.09
CA LEU A 3 -4.02 -28.16 -34.41
C LEU A 3 -4.56 -29.44 -35.06
N TRP A 4 -5.09 -29.26 -36.26
CA TRP A 4 -5.58 -30.36 -37.11
C TRP A 4 -4.68 -30.47 -38.33
N VAL A 5 -4.31 -31.68 -38.68
CA VAL A 5 -3.51 -31.97 -39.85
C VAL A 5 -4.27 -32.99 -40.74
N ASP A 6 -4.60 -32.61 -41.99
CA ASP A 6 -5.39 -33.43 -42.92
C ASP A 6 -6.70 -33.96 -42.32
N GLY A 7 -7.29 -33.20 -41.35
CA GLY A 7 -8.55 -33.57 -40.69
C GLY A 7 -8.37 -34.42 -39.43
N GLU A 8 -7.15 -34.75 -39.03
CA GLU A 8 -6.82 -35.43 -37.79
C GLU A 8 -6.41 -34.38 -36.72
N LEU A 9 -6.97 -34.48 -35.52
CA LEU A 9 -6.55 -33.64 -34.39
C LEU A 9 -5.20 -34.16 -33.86
N VAL A 10 -4.15 -33.37 -34.02
CA VAL A 10 -2.79 -33.78 -33.64
C VAL A 10 -2.30 -33.08 -32.37
N HIS A 11 -2.93 -31.99 -31.99
CA HIS A 11 -2.65 -31.30 -30.73
C HIS A 11 -3.90 -30.60 -30.20
N GLU A 12 -4.16 -30.75 -28.91
CA GLU A 12 -5.15 -29.97 -28.15
C GLU A 12 -4.47 -29.40 -26.92
N GLY A 13 -4.23 -28.11 -26.97
CA GLY A 13 -3.64 -27.37 -25.86
C GLY A 13 -4.65 -27.02 -24.78
N ASP A 14 -4.15 -26.55 -23.67
CA ASP A 14 -4.92 -26.02 -22.56
C ASP A 14 -5.51 -24.63 -22.90
N LEU A 15 -6.27 -24.03 -21.97
CA LEU A 15 -6.93 -22.73 -22.15
C LEU A 15 -5.96 -21.57 -22.39
N PHE A 16 -4.72 -21.72 -21.99
CA PHE A 16 -3.70 -20.68 -22.05
C PHE A 16 -2.58 -20.96 -23.03
N ASP A 17 -2.61 -22.11 -23.73
CA ASP A 17 -1.60 -22.41 -24.75
C ASP A 17 -1.72 -21.47 -25.95
N THR A 18 -0.64 -20.75 -26.21
CA THR A 18 -0.49 -19.85 -27.37
C THR A 18 0.44 -20.43 -28.44
N ALA A 19 1.09 -21.56 -28.18
CA ALA A 19 1.99 -22.25 -29.08
C ALA A 19 1.82 -23.75 -28.95
N CYS A 20 2.19 -24.48 -29.98
CA CYS A 20 2.37 -25.92 -29.91
C CYS A 20 3.58 -26.33 -30.76
N ARG A 21 4.22 -27.41 -30.38
CA ARG A 21 5.27 -28.05 -31.18
C ARG A 21 4.74 -29.41 -31.64
N TRP A 22 4.75 -29.63 -32.90
CA TRP A 22 4.29 -30.87 -33.51
C TRP A 22 5.38 -31.46 -34.38
N ILE A 23 5.76 -32.72 -34.12
CA ILE A 23 6.77 -33.45 -34.88
C ILE A 23 6.07 -34.03 -36.10
N VAL A 24 6.49 -33.65 -37.29
CA VAL A 24 5.93 -34.11 -38.57
C VAL A 24 6.30 -35.58 -38.76
N PRO A 25 5.33 -36.52 -38.74
CA PRO A 25 5.61 -37.94 -38.91
C PRO A 25 6.08 -38.26 -40.34
N ASP A 26 6.83 -39.38 -40.51
CA ASP A 26 7.39 -39.77 -41.80
C ASP A 26 6.37 -39.87 -42.91
N ARG A 27 5.16 -40.34 -42.60
CA ARG A 27 4.04 -40.36 -43.55
C ARG A 27 3.73 -39.01 -44.20
N CYS A 28 4.09 -37.91 -43.55
CA CYS A 28 3.87 -36.56 -44.04
C CYS A 28 5.05 -36.02 -44.87
N ARG A 29 6.15 -36.77 -45.01
CA ARG A 29 7.37 -36.35 -45.71
C ARG A 29 7.42 -36.74 -47.16
N GLU A 30 6.37 -37.38 -47.66
CA GLU A 30 6.28 -37.87 -49.06
C GLU A 30 6.11 -36.80 -50.14
N GLY A 31 6.31 -35.53 -49.83
CA GLY A 31 6.17 -34.40 -50.76
C GLY A 31 4.73 -34.03 -51.14
N LYS A 32 3.73 -34.54 -50.39
CA LYS A 32 2.32 -34.17 -50.58
C LYS A 32 2.01 -32.89 -49.77
N PRO A 33 1.12 -32.03 -50.28
CA PRO A 33 0.70 -30.85 -49.48
C PRO A 33 -0.04 -31.28 -48.19
N LEU A 34 0.35 -30.74 -47.05
CA LEU A 34 -0.36 -30.89 -45.79
C LEU A 34 -1.40 -29.78 -45.67
N ARG A 35 -2.61 -30.12 -45.21
CA ARG A 35 -3.64 -29.15 -44.83
C ARG A 35 -3.61 -28.95 -43.34
N LEU A 36 -3.16 -27.77 -42.91
CA LEU A 36 -3.13 -27.38 -41.49
C LEU A 36 -4.36 -26.53 -41.18
N LEU A 37 -5.10 -26.90 -40.16
CA LEU A 37 -6.16 -26.06 -39.56
C LEU A 37 -5.83 -25.77 -38.11
N LEU A 38 -5.70 -24.49 -37.81
CA LEU A 38 -5.51 -23.99 -36.45
C LEU A 38 -6.85 -23.48 -35.93
N GLU A 39 -7.40 -24.13 -34.93
CA GLU A 39 -8.60 -23.70 -34.22
C GLU A 39 -8.18 -22.96 -32.96
N LEU A 40 -8.55 -21.68 -32.84
CA LEU A 40 -8.30 -20.82 -31.73
C LEU A 40 -9.61 -20.51 -31.01
N SER A 41 -9.58 -20.57 -29.69
CA SER A 41 -10.67 -20.12 -28.83
C SER A 41 -10.11 -19.04 -27.90
N SER A 42 -10.65 -17.83 -28.00
CA SER A 42 -10.24 -16.71 -27.14
C SER A 42 -11.30 -16.42 -26.08
N PRO A 43 -10.93 -16.13 -24.86
CA PRO A 43 -11.85 -15.65 -23.83
C PRO A 43 -12.37 -14.25 -24.17
N LEU A 44 -13.65 -14.00 -23.85
CA LEU A 44 -14.35 -12.77 -24.22
C LEU A 44 -13.86 -11.49 -23.54
N HIS A 45 -13.14 -11.62 -22.44
CA HIS A 45 -12.65 -10.45 -21.65
C HIS A 45 -11.27 -9.96 -22.09
N ASP A 46 -10.64 -10.69 -22.96
CA ASP A 46 -9.35 -10.33 -23.52
C ASP A 46 -9.56 -9.90 -24.98
N ASP A 47 -8.89 -8.85 -25.42
CA ASP A 47 -8.92 -8.41 -26.83
C ASP A 47 -8.40 -9.45 -27.81
N GLY A 48 -8.45 -10.70 -27.44
CA GLY A 48 -7.98 -11.94 -28.09
C GLY A 48 -8.05 -11.99 -29.59
N ALA A 49 -7.55 -10.96 -30.23
CA ALA A 49 -7.34 -10.92 -31.66
C ALA A 49 -6.04 -11.67 -31.96
N LEU A 50 -6.11 -12.56 -32.93
CA LEU A 50 -4.90 -13.12 -33.52
C LEU A 50 -4.14 -11.97 -34.19
N ILE A 51 -3.10 -11.46 -33.55
CA ILE A 51 -2.29 -10.37 -34.09
C ILE A 51 -1.31 -10.90 -35.13
N SER A 52 -0.72 -12.08 -34.89
CA SER A 52 0.17 -12.74 -35.83
C SER A 52 0.21 -14.25 -35.55
N SER A 53 0.47 -15.02 -36.58
CA SER A 53 0.83 -16.43 -36.44
C SER A 53 2.17 -16.66 -37.11
N CYS A 54 3.04 -17.43 -36.49
CA CYS A 54 4.31 -17.83 -37.07
C CYS A 54 4.38 -19.35 -37.11
N LEU A 55 4.69 -19.90 -38.26
CA LEU A 55 5.00 -21.30 -38.41
C LEU A 55 6.50 -21.43 -38.63
N ASN A 56 7.22 -21.91 -37.61
CA ASN A 56 8.64 -22.21 -37.74
C ASN A 56 8.82 -23.68 -38.05
N LEU A 57 9.56 -23.98 -39.11
CA LEU A 57 10.02 -25.33 -39.44
C LEU A 57 11.39 -25.53 -38.81
N GLU A 58 11.42 -26.31 -37.76
CA GLU A 58 12.68 -26.68 -37.12
C GLU A 58 13.26 -27.90 -37.86
N PRO A 59 14.50 -27.85 -38.33
CA PRO A 59 15.12 -28.98 -39.03
C PRO A 59 15.28 -30.14 -38.06
N CYS A 60 14.58 -31.22 -38.34
CA CYS A 60 14.68 -32.49 -37.63
C CYS A 60 15.03 -33.58 -38.62
N CYS A 61 15.94 -34.43 -38.30
CA CYS A 61 16.49 -35.34 -39.27
C CYS A 61 15.74 -36.63 -39.43
N GLU A 62 15.12 -37.15 -38.40
CA GLU A 62 14.31 -38.37 -38.44
C GLU A 62 13.18 -38.29 -37.44
N ALA A 63 11.95 -38.63 -37.81
CA ALA A 63 10.79 -38.62 -36.90
C ALA A 63 10.89 -39.71 -35.80
N SER A 64 11.81 -40.63 -35.92
CA SER A 64 12.06 -41.71 -34.97
C SER A 64 12.91 -41.28 -33.77
N ASP A 65 13.53 -40.08 -33.80
CA ASP A 65 14.42 -39.59 -32.74
C ASP A 65 14.04 -38.16 -32.33
N PRO A 66 13.05 -38.01 -31.45
CA PRO A 66 12.62 -36.70 -30.96
C PRO A 66 13.73 -35.93 -30.19
N ASP A 67 14.74 -36.64 -29.69
CA ASP A 67 15.84 -35.99 -28.93
C ASP A 67 16.72 -35.14 -29.86
N ARG A 68 16.82 -35.50 -31.14
CA ARG A 68 17.58 -34.74 -32.14
C ARG A 68 16.95 -33.38 -32.50
N VAL A 69 15.66 -33.23 -32.30
CA VAL A 69 14.94 -31.93 -32.50
C VAL A 69 15.49 -30.84 -31.60
N LEU A 70 16.01 -31.22 -30.47
CA LEU A 70 16.48 -30.32 -29.40
C LEU A 70 18.00 -30.06 -29.41
N LEU A 71 18.72 -30.62 -30.40
CA LEU A 71 20.19 -30.45 -30.49
C LEU A 71 20.62 -28.99 -30.66
N PRO A 72 19.92 -28.11 -31.44
CA PRO A 72 20.28 -26.68 -31.50
C PRO A 72 20.19 -26.00 -30.17
N GLU A 73 19.15 -26.25 -29.38
CA GLU A 73 18.94 -25.67 -28.07
C GLU A 73 19.93 -26.25 -27.04
N ALA A 74 20.20 -27.56 -27.10
CA ALA A 74 21.22 -28.17 -26.27
C ALA A 74 22.60 -27.57 -26.51
N LEU A 75 22.90 -27.24 -27.77
CA LEU A 75 24.14 -26.56 -28.13
C LEU A 75 24.18 -25.12 -27.58
N GLN A 76 23.06 -24.39 -27.67
CA GLN A 76 22.96 -23.06 -27.07
C GLN A 76 23.17 -23.09 -25.56
N LEU A 77 22.58 -24.07 -24.86
CA LEU A 77 22.79 -24.28 -23.42
C LEU A 77 24.23 -24.59 -23.09
N HIS A 78 24.87 -25.49 -23.87
CA HIS A 78 26.28 -25.81 -23.71
C HIS A 78 27.18 -24.57 -23.82
N LEU A 79 26.95 -23.74 -24.85
CA LEU A 79 27.69 -22.50 -25.04
C LEU A 79 27.42 -21.48 -23.92
N ALA A 80 26.18 -21.32 -23.53
CA ALA A 80 25.79 -20.43 -22.43
C ALA A 80 26.37 -20.89 -21.09
N ALA A 81 26.56 -22.20 -20.89
CA ALA A 81 27.25 -22.77 -19.73
C ALA A 81 28.79 -22.60 -19.78
N GLY A 82 29.33 -22.04 -20.86
CA GLY A 82 30.76 -21.80 -21.02
C GLY A 82 31.48 -22.90 -21.78
N GLY A 83 30.73 -23.77 -22.46
CA GLY A 83 31.32 -24.80 -23.34
C GLY A 83 31.86 -24.21 -24.63
N ASP A 84 32.80 -24.92 -25.26
CA ASP A 84 33.45 -24.51 -26.49
C ASP A 84 32.96 -25.29 -27.71
N LEU A 85 33.00 -24.65 -28.89
CA LEU A 85 32.73 -25.30 -30.17
C LEU A 85 34.04 -25.79 -30.78
N PRO A 86 34.09 -27.04 -31.30
CA PRO A 86 35.24 -27.50 -32.07
C PRO A 86 35.49 -26.65 -33.32
N ALA A 87 36.73 -26.14 -33.49
CA ALA A 87 37.05 -25.24 -34.59
C ALA A 87 36.75 -25.81 -35.99
N GLN A 88 36.78 -27.14 -36.14
CA GLN A 88 36.47 -27.84 -37.37
C GLN A 88 35.01 -27.74 -37.82
N TRP A 89 34.08 -27.33 -36.93
CA TRP A 89 32.67 -27.21 -37.28
C TRP A 89 32.36 -26.04 -38.23
N GLN A 90 33.27 -25.08 -38.33
CA GLN A 90 33.12 -23.97 -39.28
C GLN A 90 33.08 -24.44 -40.76
N GLN A 91 33.45 -25.69 -41.03
CA GLN A 91 33.46 -26.29 -42.34
C GLN A 91 32.29 -27.25 -42.62
N LEU A 92 31.43 -27.50 -41.62
CA LEU A 92 30.27 -28.35 -41.76
C LEU A 92 29.07 -27.56 -42.29
N ASP A 93 28.35 -28.20 -43.23
CA ASP A 93 27.01 -27.73 -43.61
C ASP A 93 26.07 -27.86 -42.41
N PRO A 94 25.50 -26.74 -41.87
CA PRO A 94 24.68 -26.77 -40.66
C PRO A 94 23.44 -27.66 -40.79
N LEU A 95 22.98 -27.93 -41.99
CA LEU A 95 21.80 -28.74 -42.26
C LEU A 95 22.12 -30.20 -42.61
N SER A 96 23.38 -30.60 -42.54
CA SER A 96 23.79 -31.95 -42.86
C SER A 96 23.63 -32.91 -41.66
N LEU A 97 23.31 -34.19 -41.96
CA LEU A 97 23.32 -35.26 -40.94
C LEU A 97 24.67 -35.37 -40.23
N GLN A 98 25.76 -35.14 -40.98
CA GLN A 98 27.10 -35.14 -40.42
C GLN A 98 27.33 -34.04 -39.38
N ALA A 99 26.74 -32.86 -39.59
CA ALA A 99 26.80 -31.80 -38.61
C ALA A 99 26.00 -32.17 -37.33
N LEU A 100 24.83 -32.73 -37.49
CA LEU A 100 23.99 -33.18 -36.36
C LEU A 100 24.67 -34.30 -35.56
N ASP A 101 25.23 -35.32 -36.22
CA ASP A 101 25.98 -36.38 -35.57
C ASP A 101 27.21 -35.82 -34.79
N ALA A 102 27.87 -34.81 -35.39
CA ALA A 102 29.00 -34.14 -34.74
C ALA A 102 28.59 -33.38 -33.46
N VAL A 103 27.43 -32.65 -33.51
CA VAL A 103 26.86 -31.93 -32.34
C VAL A 103 26.45 -32.95 -31.28
N GLU A 104 25.70 -33.97 -31.60
CA GLU A 104 25.25 -35.00 -30.66
C GLU A 104 26.44 -35.67 -29.95
N ASN A 105 27.45 -36.12 -30.72
CA ASN A 105 28.65 -36.74 -30.15
C ASN A 105 29.47 -35.76 -29.26
N HIS A 106 29.46 -34.49 -29.58
CA HIS A 106 30.12 -33.48 -28.74
C HIS A 106 29.34 -33.25 -27.44
N LEU A 107 28.05 -33.02 -27.53
CA LEU A 107 27.20 -32.81 -26.36
C LEU A 107 27.14 -34.02 -25.42
N ALA A 108 27.19 -35.25 -25.96
CA ALA A 108 27.26 -36.48 -25.17
C ALA A 108 28.53 -36.58 -24.28
N ARG A 109 29.56 -35.83 -24.62
CA ARG A 109 30.82 -35.76 -23.86
C ARG A 109 30.94 -34.50 -23.00
N ALA A 110 30.02 -33.59 -23.15
CA ALA A 110 30.02 -32.33 -22.39
C ALA A 110 29.64 -32.55 -20.93
N GLU A 111 30.23 -31.74 -20.04
CA GLU A 111 29.81 -31.74 -18.64
C GLU A 111 28.37 -31.27 -18.51
N PRO A 112 27.58 -31.86 -17.59
CA PRO A 112 26.23 -31.43 -17.31
C PRO A 112 26.19 -29.95 -16.89
N ALA A 113 25.07 -29.27 -17.15
CA ALA A 113 24.87 -27.91 -16.69
C ALA A 113 25.02 -27.82 -15.15
N PRO A 114 25.72 -26.80 -14.66
CA PRO A 114 25.88 -26.63 -13.21
C PRO A 114 24.57 -26.25 -12.53
N GLY A 115 24.45 -26.64 -11.25
CA GLY A 115 23.33 -26.23 -10.38
C GLY A 115 22.03 -26.96 -10.66
N SER A 116 20.96 -26.45 -10.10
CA SER A 116 19.60 -27.02 -10.21
C SER A 116 18.52 -25.97 -10.08
N LEU A 117 17.32 -26.32 -10.54
CA LEU A 117 16.11 -25.53 -10.40
C LEU A 117 15.07 -26.23 -9.54
N HIS A 118 14.50 -25.52 -8.59
CA HIS A 118 13.27 -25.91 -7.95
C HIS A 118 12.09 -25.34 -8.74
N TRP A 119 11.28 -26.20 -9.31
CA TRP A 119 10.26 -25.87 -10.27
C TRP A 119 8.86 -26.12 -9.70
N LEU A 120 7.97 -25.12 -9.82
CA LEU A 120 6.55 -25.27 -9.48
C LEU A 120 5.72 -24.33 -10.36
N GLY A 121 4.49 -24.72 -10.66
CA GLY A 121 3.54 -23.90 -11.38
C GLY A 121 3.01 -22.76 -10.49
N HIS A 122 2.92 -21.58 -11.05
CA HIS A 122 2.32 -20.42 -10.40
C HIS A 122 1.47 -19.62 -11.39
N ALA A 123 0.45 -18.97 -10.90
CA ALA A 123 -0.32 -17.97 -11.64
C ALA A 123 -0.38 -16.69 -10.81
N HIS A 124 0.12 -15.58 -11.34
CA HIS A 124 -0.20 -14.26 -10.87
C HIS A 124 -1.51 -13.81 -11.53
N LEU A 125 -2.40 -13.21 -10.77
CA LEU A 125 -3.67 -12.71 -11.27
C LEU A 125 -4.01 -11.40 -10.58
N ASP A 126 -3.96 -10.32 -11.35
CA ASP A 126 -4.40 -9.02 -10.87
C ASP A 126 -5.89 -9.00 -10.61
N LEU A 127 -6.29 -8.49 -9.44
CA LEU A 127 -7.70 -8.37 -9.06
C LEU A 127 -8.45 -7.32 -9.88
N ALA A 128 -7.75 -6.36 -10.42
CA ALA A 128 -8.19 -5.35 -11.37
C ALA A 128 -6.95 -4.62 -11.90
N TRP A 129 -6.94 -4.25 -13.16
CA TRP A 129 -5.87 -3.46 -13.78
C TRP A 129 -6.36 -2.88 -15.11
N LEU A 130 -6.06 -3.53 -16.24
CA LEU A 130 -6.60 -3.20 -17.57
C LEU A 130 -7.94 -3.89 -17.84
N TRP A 131 -8.51 -4.50 -16.82
CA TRP A 131 -9.82 -5.13 -16.80
C TRP A 131 -10.51 -4.90 -15.45
N PRO A 132 -11.87 -4.90 -15.45
CA PRO A 132 -12.63 -4.72 -14.22
C PRO A 132 -12.62 -5.98 -13.34
N VAL A 133 -12.92 -5.82 -12.05
CA VAL A 133 -12.98 -6.91 -11.06
C VAL A 133 -13.91 -8.07 -11.51
N ALA A 134 -14.96 -7.77 -12.28
CA ALA A 134 -15.88 -8.80 -12.77
C ALA A 134 -15.20 -9.84 -13.67
N ASP A 135 -14.22 -9.40 -14.47
CA ASP A 135 -13.48 -10.28 -15.38
C ASP A 135 -12.44 -11.11 -14.62
N THR A 136 -11.90 -10.56 -13.53
CA THR A 136 -11.00 -11.29 -12.63
C THR A 136 -11.63 -12.56 -12.07
N TRP A 137 -12.93 -12.52 -11.73
CA TRP A 137 -13.62 -13.71 -11.24
C TRP A 137 -13.70 -14.82 -12.29
N GLN A 138 -13.88 -14.47 -13.55
CA GLN A 138 -13.87 -15.41 -14.64
C GLN A 138 -12.45 -15.94 -14.92
N ALA A 139 -11.46 -15.06 -14.91
CA ALA A 139 -10.06 -15.44 -15.06
C ALA A 139 -9.62 -16.40 -13.95
N ALA A 140 -9.99 -16.12 -12.68
CA ALA A 140 -9.71 -17.01 -11.55
C ALA A 140 -10.37 -18.39 -11.72
N GLU A 141 -11.63 -18.45 -12.17
CA GLU A 141 -12.32 -19.71 -12.43
C GLU A 141 -11.58 -20.55 -13.48
N ARG A 142 -11.15 -19.92 -14.60
CA ARG A 142 -10.39 -20.60 -15.67
C ARG A 142 -9.03 -21.05 -15.18
N THR A 143 -8.28 -20.19 -14.53
CA THR A 143 -6.94 -20.51 -13.99
C THR A 143 -6.99 -21.70 -13.04
N PHE A 144 -7.93 -21.69 -12.11
CA PHE A 144 -8.03 -22.78 -11.13
C PHE A 144 -8.52 -24.08 -11.74
N ARG A 145 -9.41 -24.00 -12.73
CA ARG A 145 -9.87 -25.18 -13.48
C ARG A 145 -8.73 -25.79 -14.30
N SER A 146 -7.99 -24.97 -15.04
CA SER A 146 -6.83 -25.41 -15.81
C SER A 146 -5.78 -26.05 -14.90
N ALA A 147 -5.39 -25.38 -13.82
CA ALA A 147 -4.41 -25.91 -12.87
C ALA A 147 -4.83 -27.29 -12.28
N LEU A 148 -6.11 -27.48 -11.93
CA LEU A 148 -6.60 -28.77 -11.44
C LEU A 148 -6.58 -29.87 -12.52
N GLN A 149 -6.86 -29.53 -13.79
CA GLN A 149 -6.75 -30.47 -14.91
C GLN A 149 -5.29 -30.88 -15.15
N LEU A 150 -4.38 -29.92 -15.13
CA LEU A 150 -2.94 -30.18 -15.28
C LEU A 150 -2.40 -31.05 -14.12
N LEU A 151 -2.81 -30.78 -12.87
CA LEU A 151 -2.47 -31.61 -11.73
C LEU A 151 -2.93 -33.05 -11.87
N GLN A 152 -3.99 -33.33 -12.61
CA GLN A 152 -4.43 -34.72 -12.89
C GLN A 152 -3.59 -35.38 -13.95
N ARG A 153 -3.19 -34.64 -15.00
CA ARG A 153 -2.43 -35.17 -16.13
C ARG A 153 -0.93 -35.31 -15.83
N TRP A 154 -0.39 -34.41 -15.00
CA TRP A 154 1.02 -34.27 -14.70
C TRP A 154 1.31 -34.59 -13.21
N PRO A 155 1.65 -35.83 -12.87
CA PRO A 155 1.86 -36.26 -11.50
C PRO A 155 2.96 -35.51 -10.74
N GLU A 156 3.96 -35.01 -11.43
CA GLU A 156 5.08 -34.24 -10.89
C GLU A 156 4.74 -32.76 -10.64
N LEU A 157 3.67 -32.23 -11.23
CA LEU A 157 3.31 -30.83 -11.09
C LEU A 157 2.88 -30.51 -9.65
N HIS A 158 3.46 -29.45 -9.09
CA HIS A 158 2.97 -28.74 -7.92
C HIS A 158 2.51 -27.36 -8.35
N PHE A 159 1.44 -26.87 -7.79
CA PHE A 159 0.89 -25.56 -8.14
C PHE A 159 0.72 -24.70 -6.88
N ALA A 160 1.15 -23.46 -6.94
CA ALA A 160 1.03 -22.49 -5.85
C ALA A 160 0.21 -21.28 -6.30
N HIS A 161 -0.67 -20.80 -5.43
CA HIS A 161 -1.47 -19.61 -5.70
C HIS A 161 -1.71 -18.80 -4.42
N SER A 162 -1.72 -17.46 -4.57
CA SER A 162 -1.93 -16.48 -3.50
C SER A 162 -3.40 -16.02 -3.38
N THR A 163 -3.62 -14.98 -2.59
CA THR A 163 -4.81 -14.13 -2.51
C THR A 163 -6.05 -14.79 -1.88
N PRO A 164 -6.19 -14.73 -0.54
CA PRO A 164 -7.35 -15.22 0.19
C PRO A 164 -8.70 -14.72 -0.32
N ALA A 165 -8.77 -13.49 -0.85
CA ALA A 165 -9.98 -12.93 -1.42
C ALA A 165 -10.52 -13.73 -2.62
N LEU A 166 -9.63 -14.28 -3.47
CA LEU A 166 -10.00 -15.16 -4.59
C LEU A 166 -10.55 -16.49 -4.08
N TYR A 167 -9.88 -17.09 -3.10
CA TYR A 167 -10.35 -18.34 -2.49
C TYR A 167 -11.71 -18.18 -1.80
N GLU A 168 -11.94 -17.05 -1.10
CA GLU A 168 -13.25 -16.78 -0.49
C GLU A 168 -14.35 -16.61 -1.54
N TRP A 169 -14.04 -15.96 -2.65
CA TRP A 169 -14.99 -15.83 -3.75
C TRP A 169 -15.34 -17.20 -4.36
N LEU A 170 -14.36 -18.07 -4.60
CA LEU A 170 -14.58 -19.43 -5.11
C LEU A 170 -15.37 -20.28 -4.11
N GLU A 171 -15.03 -20.21 -2.81
CA GLU A 171 -15.76 -20.92 -1.74
C GLU A 171 -17.26 -20.61 -1.80
N ARG A 172 -17.61 -19.34 -2.05
CA ARG A 172 -19.00 -18.86 -2.08
C ARG A 172 -19.72 -19.11 -3.40
N HIS A 173 -19.03 -18.92 -4.53
CA HIS A 173 -19.68 -18.83 -5.84
C HIS A 173 -19.39 -20.04 -6.74
N ARG A 174 -18.36 -20.81 -6.46
CA ARG A 174 -17.91 -21.98 -7.22
C ARG A 174 -17.53 -23.16 -6.30
N PRO A 175 -18.44 -23.61 -5.43
CA PRO A 175 -18.11 -24.57 -4.36
C PRO A 175 -17.57 -25.90 -4.88
N ALA A 176 -18.00 -26.36 -6.05
CA ALA A 176 -17.48 -27.59 -6.66
C ALA A 176 -16.00 -27.45 -7.09
N LEU A 177 -15.67 -26.33 -7.73
CA LEU A 177 -14.28 -26.02 -8.10
C LEU A 177 -13.40 -25.86 -6.85
N PHE A 178 -13.90 -25.15 -5.85
CA PHE A 178 -13.22 -24.97 -4.59
C PHE A 178 -12.98 -26.31 -3.85
N ALA A 179 -13.92 -27.26 -3.91
CA ALA A 179 -13.73 -28.60 -3.37
C ALA A 179 -12.56 -29.33 -4.07
N GLY A 180 -12.40 -29.16 -5.37
CA GLY A 180 -11.25 -29.66 -6.12
C GLY A 180 -9.92 -29.06 -5.63
N VAL A 181 -9.87 -27.74 -5.43
CA VAL A 181 -8.71 -27.04 -4.85
C VAL A 181 -8.38 -27.60 -3.47
N ARG A 182 -9.40 -27.78 -2.61
CA ARG A 182 -9.24 -28.37 -1.27
C ARG A 182 -8.71 -29.80 -1.31
N ALA A 183 -9.14 -30.59 -2.27
CA ALA A 183 -8.65 -31.98 -2.45
C ALA A 183 -7.18 -31.97 -2.89
N ALA A 184 -6.81 -31.15 -3.86
CA ALA A 184 -5.42 -31.00 -4.32
C ALA A 184 -4.50 -30.45 -3.22
N SER A 185 -5.00 -29.53 -2.41
CA SER A 185 -4.28 -28.97 -1.25
C SER A 185 -3.98 -30.02 -0.19
N ARG A 186 -4.95 -30.83 0.18
CA ARG A 186 -4.76 -31.96 1.11
C ARG A 186 -3.80 -33.02 0.58
N ALA A 187 -3.75 -33.18 -0.74
CA ALA A 187 -2.79 -34.06 -1.39
C ALA A 187 -1.36 -33.49 -1.49
N GLY A 188 -1.13 -32.26 -0.99
CA GLY A 188 0.17 -31.59 -1.04
C GLY A 188 0.55 -31.06 -2.41
N ARG A 189 -0.38 -31.08 -3.38
CA ARG A 189 -0.14 -30.71 -4.78
C ARG A 189 -0.55 -29.27 -5.13
N TRP A 190 -1.39 -28.65 -4.29
CA TRP A 190 -1.81 -27.26 -4.37
C TRP A 190 -1.40 -26.54 -3.08
N GLU A 191 -0.44 -25.61 -3.17
CA GLU A 191 0.04 -24.84 -2.02
C GLU A 191 -0.63 -23.46 -1.97
N PRO A 192 -1.35 -23.12 -0.91
CA PRO A 192 -1.87 -21.77 -0.68
C PRO A 192 -0.74 -20.87 -0.14
N ILE A 193 -0.11 -20.11 -1.00
CA ILE A 193 0.99 -19.19 -0.67
C ILE A 193 0.46 -17.80 -0.26
N ASN A 194 -0.34 -17.76 0.76
CA ASN A 194 -1.03 -16.56 1.21
C ASN A 194 -0.14 -15.69 2.11
N GLY A 195 -0.70 -14.64 2.62
CA GLY A 195 -0.16 -13.68 3.57
C GLY A 195 -1.23 -12.66 3.86
N PRO A 196 -1.25 -11.51 3.19
CA PRO A 196 -2.33 -10.53 3.29
C PRO A 196 -3.62 -11.03 2.61
N TRP A 197 -4.70 -10.29 2.85
CA TRP A 197 -6.03 -10.57 2.26
C TRP A 197 -6.03 -10.48 0.73
N VAL A 198 -5.36 -9.48 0.20
CA VAL A 198 -5.03 -9.29 -1.23
C VAL A 198 -3.55 -8.95 -1.36
N GLU A 199 -3.00 -8.97 -2.57
CA GLU A 199 -1.68 -8.42 -2.87
C GLU A 199 -1.74 -6.89 -2.79
N THR A 200 -1.64 -6.39 -1.57
CA THR A 200 -1.95 -5.00 -1.21
C THR A 200 -0.82 -4.04 -1.56
N ASP A 201 -1.18 -2.77 -1.81
CA ASP A 201 -0.22 -1.68 -1.64
C ASP A 201 0.33 -1.68 -0.20
N CYS A 202 1.64 -1.58 -0.06
CA CYS A 202 2.34 -1.65 1.23
C CYS A 202 2.95 -0.32 1.68
N VAL A 203 2.75 0.77 0.94
CA VAL A 203 3.35 2.07 1.25
C VAL A 203 2.33 3.18 1.48
N LEU A 204 1.14 3.08 0.85
CA LEU A 204 0.08 4.09 0.96
C LEU A 204 -0.96 3.79 2.04
N VAL A 205 -0.93 2.59 2.61
CA VAL A 205 -1.88 2.12 3.64
C VAL A 205 -1.39 2.41 5.05
N SER A 206 -2.32 2.55 6.00
CA SER A 206 -1.97 2.75 7.42
C SER A 206 -1.46 1.47 8.08
N SER A 207 -0.76 1.61 9.22
CA SER A 207 -0.34 0.48 10.05
C SER A 207 -1.50 -0.43 10.45
N ALA A 208 -2.69 0.14 10.69
CA ALA A 208 -3.89 -0.61 11.03
C ALA A 208 -4.38 -1.46 9.85
N SER A 209 -4.44 -0.88 8.65
CA SER A 209 -4.84 -1.61 7.45
C SER A 209 -3.86 -2.70 7.08
N LEU A 210 -2.55 -2.39 7.10
CA LEU A 210 -1.53 -3.39 6.79
C LEU A 210 -1.61 -4.58 7.76
N TRP A 211 -1.84 -4.31 9.05
CA TRP A 211 -2.08 -5.39 10.01
C TRP A 211 -3.34 -6.18 9.69
N GLN A 212 -4.45 -5.51 9.35
CA GLN A 212 -5.71 -6.18 9.02
C GLN A 212 -5.58 -7.05 7.74
N GLN A 213 -4.82 -6.61 6.76
CA GLN A 213 -4.50 -7.40 5.57
C GLN A 213 -3.92 -8.76 5.97
N PHE A 214 -2.86 -8.76 6.78
CA PHE A 214 -2.24 -10.00 7.24
C PHE A 214 -3.11 -10.76 8.22
N HIS A 215 -3.77 -10.10 9.16
CA HIS A 215 -4.61 -10.73 10.17
C HIS A 215 -5.75 -11.54 9.52
N LEU A 216 -6.51 -10.92 8.63
CA LEU A 216 -7.64 -11.56 7.96
C LEU A 216 -7.20 -12.58 6.92
N GLY A 217 -6.13 -12.30 6.17
CA GLY A 217 -5.55 -13.25 5.22
C GLY A 217 -5.09 -14.53 5.90
N GLN A 218 -4.33 -14.40 6.99
CA GLN A 218 -3.83 -15.52 7.78
C GLN A 218 -4.96 -16.28 8.52
N ALA A 219 -5.94 -15.55 9.06
CA ALA A 219 -7.09 -16.18 9.73
C ALA A 219 -7.91 -17.01 8.75
N TYR A 220 -8.18 -16.51 7.55
CA TYR A 220 -8.86 -17.23 6.49
C TYR A 220 -8.08 -18.48 6.09
N SER A 221 -6.78 -18.31 5.83
CA SER A 221 -5.91 -19.40 5.37
C SER A 221 -5.83 -20.55 6.38
N ARG A 222 -5.65 -20.22 7.67
CA ARG A 222 -5.65 -21.24 8.75
C ARG A 222 -6.98 -21.98 8.87
N ARG A 223 -8.09 -21.29 8.67
CA ARG A 223 -9.43 -21.91 8.70
C ARG A 223 -9.65 -22.86 7.53
N VAL A 224 -9.23 -22.43 6.35
CA VAL A 224 -9.56 -23.12 5.09
C VAL A 224 -8.53 -24.17 4.72
N PHE A 225 -7.26 -23.92 4.96
CA PHE A 225 -6.14 -24.80 4.63
C PHE A 225 -5.33 -25.20 5.89
N PRO A 226 -5.98 -25.88 6.88
CA PRO A 226 -5.35 -26.19 8.16
C PRO A 226 -4.19 -27.19 8.04
N GLU A 227 -4.07 -27.89 6.92
CA GLU A 227 -2.97 -28.82 6.62
C GLU A 227 -1.64 -28.12 6.31
N TRP A 228 -1.69 -26.79 6.06
CA TRP A 228 -0.52 -25.99 5.73
C TRP A 228 -0.11 -25.06 6.88
N THR A 229 1.17 -24.78 7.04
CA THR A 229 1.64 -23.66 7.85
C THR A 229 1.58 -22.38 7.00
N HIS A 230 1.09 -21.28 7.58
CA HIS A 230 0.91 -20.02 6.87
C HIS A 230 1.96 -19.01 7.37
N GLU A 231 3.21 -19.16 6.89
CA GLU A 231 4.38 -18.39 7.31
C GLU A 231 4.91 -17.46 6.21
N LEU A 232 4.18 -17.34 5.10
CA LEU A 232 4.64 -16.68 3.89
C LEU A 232 3.82 -15.42 3.60
N ALA A 233 4.50 -14.35 3.23
CA ALA A 233 3.92 -13.17 2.58
C ALA A 233 4.34 -13.19 1.10
N TRP A 234 3.42 -13.50 0.22
CA TRP A 234 3.63 -13.53 -1.22
C TRP A 234 3.07 -12.27 -1.86
N LEU A 235 3.96 -11.36 -2.26
CA LEU A 235 3.65 -10.05 -2.82
C LEU A 235 4.55 -9.80 -4.04
N PRO A 236 4.33 -10.52 -5.13
CA PRO A 236 5.25 -10.47 -6.27
C PRO A 236 5.28 -9.11 -6.94
N ASP A 237 4.14 -8.41 -7.06
CA ASP A 237 4.01 -7.22 -7.90
C ASP A 237 3.67 -5.92 -7.17
N SER A 238 3.56 -5.89 -5.84
CA SER A 238 3.27 -4.66 -5.09
C SER A 238 4.38 -3.59 -5.24
N PHE A 239 3.99 -2.31 -5.26
CA PHE A 239 4.81 -1.17 -5.69
C PHE A 239 5.70 -0.60 -4.56
N GLY A 240 6.55 -1.43 -4.00
CA GLY A 240 7.42 -1.08 -2.89
C GLY A 240 6.84 -1.44 -1.51
N PHE A 241 7.69 -1.42 -0.49
CA PHE A 241 7.34 -1.95 0.83
C PHE A 241 7.94 -1.11 1.95
N THR A 242 7.10 -0.78 2.93
CA THR A 242 7.52 -0.04 4.12
C THR A 242 8.54 -0.81 4.96
N ALA A 243 9.52 -0.12 5.54
CA ALA A 243 10.47 -0.71 6.48
C ALA A 243 9.81 -1.26 7.76
N GLY A 244 8.55 -0.94 8.00
CA GLY A 244 7.76 -1.47 9.12
C GLY A 244 7.04 -2.78 8.82
N LEU A 245 7.02 -3.25 7.56
CA LEU A 245 6.32 -4.47 7.17
C LEU A 245 6.77 -5.69 8.00
N PRO A 246 8.08 -5.92 8.27
CA PRO A 246 8.49 -7.02 9.13
C PRO A 246 7.87 -6.99 10.53
N ALA A 247 7.70 -5.80 11.13
CA ALA A 247 7.09 -5.66 12.45
C ALA A 247 5.60 -6.00 12.46
N VAL A 248 4.91 -5.78 11.36
CA VAL A 248 3.48 -6.10 11.19
C VAL A 248 3.28 -7.57 10.85
N ALA A 249 4.01 -8.10 9.88
CA ALA A 249 3.83 -9.44 9.33
C ALA A 249 4.27 -10.54 10.32
N GLU A 250 5.43 -10.39 10.99
CA GLU A 250 5.93 -11.34 11.99
C GLU A 250 4.88 -11.65 13.07
N ARG A 251 4.12 -10.61 13.51
CA ARG A 251 3.07 -10.76 14.54
C ARG A 251 1.87 -11.58 14.09
N THR A 252 1.74 -11.85 12.82
CA THR A 252 0.69 -12.71 12.27
C THR A 252 1.18 -14.12 11.95
N GLY A 253 2.46 -14.41 12.27
CA GLY A 253 3.10 -15.70 12.06
C GLY A 253 3.87 -15.79 10.74
N VAL A 254 4.02 -14.70 10.01
CA VAL A 254 4.82 -14.66 8.77
C VAL A 254 6.30 -14.68 9.13
N ARG A 255 7.07 -15.52 8.44
CA ARG A 255 8.53 -15.66 8.54
C ARG A 255 9.24 -15.33 7.24
N TRP A 256 8.58 -15.57 6.10
CA TRP A 256 9.12 -15.36 4.76
C TRP A 256 8.36 -14.26 4.02
N PHE A 257 9.10 -13.44 3.31
CA PHE A 257 8.60 -12.41 2.41
C PHE A 257 9.15 -12.67 1.00
N CYS A 258 8.27 -12.72 -0.01
CA CYS A 258 8.62 -12.98 -1.39
C CYS A 258 8.08 -11.91 -2.32
N THR A 259 8.93 -11.34 -3.15
CA THR A 259 8.57 -10.37 -4.20
C THR A 259 9.52 -10.48 -5.39
N HIS A 260 9.07 -10.04 -6.57
CA HIS A 260 9.97 -9.85 -7.71
C HIS A 260 10.05 -8.37 -8.14
N LYS A 261 9.13 -7.53 -7.68
CA LYS A 261 8.95 -6.16 -8.21
C LYS A 261 10.21 -5.27 -8.11
N LEU A 262 11.08 -5.49 -7.15
CA LEU A 262 12.31 -4.71 -7.01
C LEU A 262 13.30 -4.92 -8.19
N ALA A 263 13.11 -5.95 -9.01
CA ALA A 263 13.87 -6.13 -10.25
C ALA A 263 13.58 -5.05 -11.31
N TRP A 264 12.48 -4.28 -11.13
CA TRP A 264 12.11 -3.16 -12.00
C TRP A 264 12.90 -1.88 -11.72
N ASN A 265 13.63 -1.79 -10.62
CA ASN A 265 14.47 -0.64 -10.34
C ASN A 265 15.54 -0.48 -11.45
N ALA A 266 15.51 0.66 -12.12
CA ALA A 266 16.34 0.95 -13.28
C ALA A 266 17.67 1.63 -12.90
N ASP A 267 17.59 2.68 -12.06
CA ASP A 267 18.76 3.47 -11.67
C ASP A 267 19.57 2.81 -10.56
N GLN A 268 18.87 2.15 -9.62
CA GLN A 268 19.46 1.49 -8.46
C GLN A 268 18.93 0.07 -8.31
N PRO A 269 19.46 -0.91 -9.07
CA PRO A 269 19.10 -2.31 -8.92
C PRO A 269 19.23 -2.76 -7.46
N PHE A 270 18.23 -3.50 -6.98
CA PHE A 270 18.26 -3.98 -5.60
C PHE A 270 19.39 -5.01 -5.41
N PRO A 271 20.30 -4.87 -4.41
CA PRO A 271 21.56 -5.60 -4.39
C PRO A 271 21.46 -7.04 -3.89
N HIS A 272 20.31 -7.48 -3.37
CA HIS A 272 20.19 -8.79 -2.72
C HIS A 272 19.05 -9.62 -3.30
N ARG A 273 19.34 -10.88 -3.65
CA ARG A 273 18.35 -11.88 -4.06
C ARG A 273 17.76 -12.64 -2.86
N LEU A 274 18.56 -12.79 -1.79
CA LEU A 274 18.20 -13.46 -0.55
C LEU A 274 18.81 -12.69 0.62
N PHE A 275 17.97 -12.27 1.62
CA PHE A 275 18.43 -11.44 2.72
C PHE A 275 17.52 -11.57 3.95
N ARG A 276 17.98 -11.06 5.09
CA ARG A 276 17.15 -10.86 6.29
C ARG A 276 16.66 -9.42 6.30
N TRP A 277 15.36 -9.23 6.29
CA TRP A 277 14.76 -7.91 6.33
C TRP A 277 14.30 -7.59 7.74
N ARG A 278 14.94 -6.60 8.37
CA ARG A 278 14.76 -6.30 9.79
C ARG A 278 14.20 -4.90 9.99
N SER A 279 13.05 -4.82 10.68
CA SER A 279 12.48 -3.55 11.14
C SER A 279 13.33 -2.88 12.24
N ARG A 280 13.07 -1.60 12.47
CA ARG A 280 13.75 -0.84 13.54
C ARG A 280 13.52 -1.44 14.92
N GLY A 281 12.34 -1.99 15.19
CA GLY A 281 11.98 -2.66 16.44
C GLY A 281 12.62 -4.03 16.66
N GLY A 282 13.30 -4.56 15.63
CA GLY A 282 14.02 -5.84 15.69
C GLY A 282 13.28 -7.03 15.10
N ALA A 283 12.01 -6.90 14.74
CA ALA A 283 11.27 -7.93 14.00
C ALA A 283 11.94 -8.21 12.65
N GLU A 284 11.99 -9.48 12.25
CA GLU A 284 12.78 -9.92 11.09
C GLU A 284 12.02 -10.93 10.25
N LEU A 285 12.11 -10.77 8.94
CA LEU A 285 11.66 -11.74 7.94
C LEU A 285 12.85 -12.20 7.09
N PHE A 286 12.81 -13.45 6.64
CA PHE A 286 13.60 -13.88 5.51
C PHE A 286 12.97 -13.36 4.23
N ALA A 287 13.74 -12.74 3.37
CA ALA A 287 13.26 -12.12 2.15
C ALA A 287 13.89 -12.76 0.92
N LEU A 288 13.05 -13.17 -0.03
CA LEU A 288 13.43 -13.79 -1.28
C LEU A 288 12.96 -12.92 -2.44
N MET A 289 13.91 -12.54 -3.32
CA MET A 289 13.61 -12.01 -4.64
C MET A 289 13.29 -13.14 -5.58
N LEU A 290 12.03 -13.20 -6.00
CA LEU A 290 11.52 -14.21 -6.93
C LEU A 290 12.14 -14.05 -8.32
N PRO A 291 12.19 -15.12 -9.12
CA PRO A 291 12.40 -15.01 -10.55
C PRO A 291 11.25 -14.21 -11.18
N PRO A 292 11.41 -13.69 -12.41
CA PRO A 292 10.34 -13.00 -13.11
C PRO A 292 9.09 -13.87 -13.25
N ILE A 293 7.92 -13.31 -12.95
CA ILE A 293 6.62 -13.95 -13.21
C ILE A 293 6.27 -13.83 -14.70
N GLY A 294 5.35 -14.67 -15.20
CA GLY A 294 4.96 -14.68 -16.61
C GLY A 294 6.04 -15.26 -17.54
N ARG A 295 6.97 -16.05 -17.01
CA ARG A 295 7.99 -16.75 -17.80
C ARG A 295 7.56 -18.18 -18.13
N ARG A 296 8.03 -18.65 -19.26
CA ARG A 296 7.79 -20.03 -19.73
C ARG A 296 8.88 -20.99 -19.22
N GLY A 297 8.94 -22.17 -19.79
CA GLY A 297 9.96 -23.18 -19.49
C GLY A 297 11.17 -23.12 -20.40
N GLU A 298 11.58 -21.93 -20.87
CA GLU A 298 12.71 -21.78 -21.78
C GLU A 298 14.03 -22.12 -21.09
N PRO A 299 14.78 -23.13 -21.56
CA PRO A 299 15.95 -23.63 -20.87
C PRO A 299 17.08 -22.62 -20.72
N LEU A 300 17.24 -21.74 -21.70
CA LEU A 300 18.26 -20.69 -21.64
C LEU A 300 17.93 -19.66 -20.53
N ASP A 301 16.67 -19.27 -20.41
CA ASP A 301 16.22 -18.39 -19.33
C ASP A 301 16.39 -19.05 -17.97
N MET A 302 16.07 -20.33 -17.86
CA MET A 302 16.27 -21.11 -16.63
C MET A 302 17.75 -21.26 -16.26
N LEU A 303 18.61 -21.50 -17.23
CA LEU A 303 20.06 -21.55 -17.00
C LEU A 303 20.62 -20.19 -16.54
N ASN A 304 20.19 -19.11 -17.19
CA ASN A 304 20.62 -17.76 -16.82
C ASN A 304 20.14 -17.41 -15.39
N GLU A 305 18.89 -17.72 -15.04
CA GLU A 305 18.36 -17.52 -13.68
C GLU A 305 19.16 -18.32 -12.65
N GLN A 306 19.50 -19.57 -12.93
CA GLN A 306 20.31 -20.38 -12.02
C GLN A 306 21.71 -19.80 -11.81
N ARG A 307 22.35 -19.31 -12.88
CA ARG A 307 23.68 -18.67 -12.80
C ARG A 307 23.63 -17.35 -12.04
N ASP A 308 22.65 -16.49 -12.33
CA ASP A 308 22.47 -15.22 -11.66
C ASP A 308 22.16 -15.43 -10.17
N TRP A 309 21.35 -16.43 -9.85
CA TRP A 309 21.09 -16.84 -8.47
C TRP A 309 22.36 -17.29 -7.76
N GLN A 310 23.15 -18.17 -8.38
CA GLN A 310 24.41 -18.68 -7.82
C GLN A 310 25.43 -17.54 -7.60
N LEU A 311 25.54 -16.62 -8.56
CA LEU A 311 26.42 -15.47 -8.45
C LEU A 311 25.99 -14.53 -7.31
N ALA A 312 24.70 -14.30 -7.15
CA ALA A 312 24.16 -13.38 -6.15
C ALA A 312 24.12 -13.97 -4.73
N THR A 313 23.96 -15.29 -4.59
CA THR A 313 23.71 -15.93 -3.29
C THR A 313 24.77 -16.94 -2.88
N GLY A 314 25.55 -17.46 -3.82
CA GLY A 314 26.48 -18.57 -3.61
C GLY A 314 25.79 -19.94 -3.46
N LEU A 315 24.48 -20.04 -3.80
CA LEU A 315 23.68 -21.26 -3.69
C LEU A 315 23.37 -21.84 -5.07
N ASP A 316 23.41 -23.16 -5.20
CA ASP A 316 23.31 -23.85 -6.50
C ASP A 316 21.86 -24.03 -6.97
N ARG A 317 20.87 -23.95 -6.08
CA ARG A 317 19.46 -24.26 -6.36
C ARG A 317 18.63 -22.98 -6.44
N ALA A 318 18.25 -22.56 -7.64
CA ALA A 318 17.35 -21.46 -7.90
C ALA A 318 15.88 -21.90 -7.92
N LEU A 319 14.97 -20.93 -7.73
CA LEU A 319 13.52 -21.12 -7.91
C LEU A 319 13.13 -20.79 -9.35
N TRP A 320 12.20 -21.56 -9.93
CA TRP A 320 11.55 -21.25 -11.20
C TRP A 320 10.05 -21.45 -11.11
N ILE A 321 9.26 -20.43 -11.52
CA ILE A 321 7.81 -20.38 -11.37
C ILE A 321 7.12 -20.05 -12.71
N PRO A 322 7.06 -21.02 -13.66
CA PRO A 322 6.46 -20.75 -14.95
C PRO A 322 4.96 -20.52 -14.86
N GLY A 323 4.47 -19.65 -15.74
CA GLY A 323 3.07 -19.29 -15.88
C GLY A 323 2.87 -18.27 -16.98
N VAL A 324 1.61 -17.98 -17.33
CA VAL A 324 1.29 -17.10 -18.47
C VAL A 324 1.48 -15.62 -18.14
N GLY A 325 1.18 -15.17 -16.90
CA GLY A 325 1.38 -13.78 -16.49
C GLY A 325 0.21 -13.18 -15.72
N ASP A 326 0.05 -11.85 -15.80
CA ASP A 326 -0.81 -11.03 -14.94
C ASP A 326 -2.32 -11.29 -15.12
N HIS A 327 -2.73 -11.84 -16.26
CA HIS A 327 -4.13 -12.17 -16.57
C HIS A 327 -4.59 -13.51 -15.95
N GLY A 328 -3.78 -14.10 -15.07
CA GLY A 328 -3.93 -15.47 -14.62
C GLY A 328 -3.37 -16.45 -15.67
N GLY A 329 -3.58 -17.74 -15.43
CA GLY A 329 -2.93 -18.79 -16.20
C GLY A 329 -1.61 -19.20 -15.58
N GLY A 330 -1.58 -20.46 -15.12
CA GLY A 330 -0.39 -21.10 -14.61
C GLY A 330 0.46 -21.65 -15.75
N PRO A 331 1.22 -22.71 -15.49
CA PRO A 331 1.90 -23.44 -16.55
C PRO A 331 0.88 -24.03 -17.52
N THR A 332 1.29 -24.22 -18.77
CA THR A 332 0.46 -24.82 -19.83
C THR A 332 0.93 -26.26 -20.11
N ASP A 333 0.13 -27.05 -20.80
CA ASP A 333 0.54 -28.38 -21.27
C ASP A 333 1.80 -28.33 -22.12
N GLU A 334 1.91 -27.33 -23.01
CA GLU A 334 3.09 -27.12 -23.84
C GLU A 334 4.34 -26.85 -22.98
N MET A 335 4.25 -26.02 -21.95
CA MET A 335 5.35 -25.78 -21.03
C MET A 335 5.77 -27.07 -20.29
N LEU A 336 4.80 -27.89 -19.90
CA LEU A 336 5.05 -29.14 -19.19
C LEU A 336 5.65 -30.23 -20.13
N ASP A 337 5.20 -30.32 -21.36
CA ASP A 337 5.81 -31.19 -22.39
C ASP A 337 7.24 -30.75 -22.68
N GLN A 338 7.47 -29.46 -22.85
CA GLN A 338 8.79 -28.89 -23.05
C GLN A 338 9.72 -29.22 -21.86
N MET A 339 9.22 -29.12 -20.63
CA MET A 339 9.98 -29.47 -19.42
C MET A 339 10.43 -30.93 -19.40
N ARG A 340 9.59 -31.86 -19.87
CA ARG A 340 9.97 -33.28 -19.96
C ARG A 340 11.08 -33.54 -21.00
N LEU A 341 10.97 -32.83 -22.14
CA LEU A 341 12.01 -32.94 -23.16
C LEU A 341 13.36 -32.43 -22.61
N TRP A 342 13.33 -31.31 -21.90
CA TRP A 342 14.55 -30.74 -21.28
C TRP A 342 15.13 -31.58 -20.14
N ASP A 343 14.31 -32.34 -19.40
CA ASP A 343 14.79 -33.25 -18.36
C ASP A 343 15.67 -34.37 -18.92
N ALA A 344 15.48 -34.70 -20.20
CA ALA A 344 16.30 -35.68 -20.88
C ALA A 344 17.68 -35.15 -21.32
N MET A 345 17.90 -33.82 -21.27
CA MET A 345 19.12 -33.19 -21.75
C MET A 345 20.15 -32.95 -20.62
N PRO A 346 21.36 -33.52 -20.71
CA PRO A 346 22.44 -33.24 -19.75
C PRO A 346 22.84 -31.75 -19.67
N GLN A 347 22.62 -30.98 -20.78
CA GLN A 347 22.98 -29.58 -20.90
C GLN A 347 21.97 -28.66 -20.23
N ALA A 348 20.76 -29.12 -19.90
CA ALA A 348 19.78 -28.38 -19.15
C ALA A 348 20.07 -28.43 -17.63
N PRO A 349 19.76 -27.37 -16.88
CA PRO A 349 19.85 -27.41 -15.43
C PRO A 349 18.99 -28.54 -14.84
N LYS A 350 19.51 -29.28 -13.89
CA LYS A 350 18.74 -30.31 -13.19
C LYS A 350 17.49 -29.72 -12.55
N ARG A 351 16.33 -30.31 -12.83
CA ARG A 351 15.05 -29.87 -12.28
C ARG A 351 14.61 -30.77 -11.13
N SER A 352 14.03 -30.13 -10.09
CA SER A 352 13.26 -30.81 -9.03
C SER A 352 11.92 -30.12 -8.91
N ALA A 353 10.82 -30.88 -8.86
CA ALA A 353 9.49 -30.35 -8.57
C ALA A 353 9.21 -30.41 -7.07
N GLY A 354 8.39 -29.47 -6.57
CA GLY A 354 7.97 -29.43 -5.16
C GLY A 354 7.20 -28.16 -4.84
N THR A 355 7.03 -27.91 -3.56
CA THR A 355 6.31 -26.74 -3.04
C THR A 355 7.25 -25.53 -2.84
N VAL A 356 6.70 -24.31 -2.72
CA VAL A 356 7.47 -23.12 -2.30
C VAL A 356 8.12 -23.38 -0.96
N ARG A 357 7.40 -24.00 -0.04
CA ARG A 357 7.92 -24.34 1.30
C ARG A 357 9.16 -25.23 1.23
N ASP A 358 9.18 -26.24 0.35
CA ASP A 358 10.35 -27.11 0.20
C ASP A 358 11.59 -26.32 -0.24
N HIS A 359 11.38 -25.35 -1.15
CA HIS A 359 12.45 -24.46 -1.56
C HIS A 359 12.92 -23.56 -0.40
N LEU A 360 12.00 -22.89 0.28
CA LEU A 360 12.33 -21.99 1.41
C LEU A 360 13.03 -22.75 2.54
N ALA A 361 12.58 -23.95 2.87
CA ALA A 361 13.21 -24.80 3.88
C ALA A 361 14.66 -25.15 3.51
N SER A 362 14.96 -25.30 2.22
CA SER A 362 16.34 -25.54 1.76
C SER A 362 17.26 -24.31 1.94
N LEU A 363 16.69 -23.10 2.05
CA LEU A 363 17.44 -21.86 2.24
C LEU A 363 17.70 -21.54 3.72
N GLU A 364 16.90 -22.04 4.65
CA GLU A 364 16.99 -21.75 6.10
C GLU A 364 18.38 -22.04 6.72
N PRO A 365 19.07 -23.13 6.38
CA PRO A 365 20.41 -23.41 6.92
C PRO A 365 21.45 -22.31 6.64
N HIS A 366 21.20 -21.50 5.61
CA HIS A 366 22.08 -20.41 5.20
C HIS A 366 21.79 -19.07 5.89
N ALA A 367 20.73 -18.99 6.70
CA ALA A 367 20.21 -17.77 7.33
C ALA A 367 21.27 -16.93 8.05
N GLY A 368 22.20 -17.58 8.76
CA GLY A 368 23.27 -16.90 9.52
C GLY A 368 24.25 -16.10 8.66
N ARG A 369 24.34 -16.39 7.37
CA ARG A 369 25.28 -15.75 6.42
C ARG A 369 24.62 -14.65 5.59
N LEU A 370 23.28 -14.52 5.64
CA LEU A 370 22.53 -13.60 4.81
C LEU A 370 22.76 -12.15 5.24
N PRO A 371 22.87 -11.21 4.30
CA PRO A 371 22.93 -9.78 4.58
C PRO A 371 21.67 -9.33 5.30
N VAL A 372 21.79 -8.29 6.12
CA VAL A 372 20.65 -7.69 6.86
C VAL A 372 20.30 -6.35 6.24
N TRP A 373 19.07 -6.26 5.72
CA TRP A 373 18.50 -5.02 5.23
C TRP A 373 17.65 -4.36 6.32
N ARG A 374 17.78 -3.03 6.52
CA ARG A 374 17.13 -2.28 7.61
C ARG A 374 16.39 -1.04 7.14
N ASP A 375 16.02 -0.98 5.88
CA ASP A 375 15.35 0.15 5.27
C ASP A 375 14.09 -0.31 4.55
N GLU A 376 13.34 0.63 3.97
CA GLU A 376 12.27 0.32 3.05
C GLU A 376 12.80 -0.40 1.80
N LEU A 377 11.91 -1.10 1.12
CA LEU A 377 12.16 -1.61 -0.21
C LEU A 377 11.50 -0.63 -1.20
N TYR A 378 12.24 0.42 -1.53
CA TYR A 378 11.77 1.49 -2.40
C TYR A 378 11.73 1.01 -3.85
N LEU A 379 10.62 1.32 -4.55
CA LEU A 379 10.46 1.03 -5.95
C LEU A 379 10.57 2.31 -6.77
N GLU A 380 11.52 2.33 -7.70
CA GLU A 380 11.62 3.34 -8.75
C GLU A 380 10.51 3.17 -9.79
N LEU A 381 10.34 4.12 -10.69
CA LEU A 381 9.34 4.10 -11.78
C LEU A 381 7.87 4.03 -11.32
N HIS A 382 7.63 4.22 -10.01
CA HIS A 382 6.28 4.18 -9.41
C HIS A 382 6.03 5.38 -8.47
N ARG A 383 6.74 6.49 -8.66
CA ARG A 383 6.69 7.70 -7.83
C ARG A 383 5.37 8.44 -7.96
N GLY A 384 4.72 8.33 -9.11
CA GLY A 384 3.41 8.91 -9.39
C GLY A 384 2.26 8.27 -8.62
N CYS A 385 2.40 7.01 -8.21
CA CYS A 385 1.38 6.24 -7.47
C CYS A 385 0.90 6.92 -6.18
N ALA A 386 1.77 7.69 -5.52
CA ALA A 386 1.40 8.44 -4.33
C ALA A 386 0.46 9.64 -4.61
N THR A 387 0.34 10.06 -5.86
CA THR A 387 -0.41 11.26 -6.26
C THR A 387 -1.55 10.96 -7.24
N SER A 388 -1.38 9.98 -8.17
CA SER A 388 -2.42 9.58 -9.13
C SER A 388 -3.70 9.15 -8.42
N ARG A 389 -4.88 9.55 -8.93
CA ARG A 389 -6.19 9.25 -8.37
C ARG A 389 -6.29 9.58 -6.86
N PRO A 390 -6.12 10.84 -6.46
CA PRO A 390 -6.18 11.27 -5.05
C PRO A 390 -7.55 11.05 -4.41
N ASP A 391 -8.60 10.86 -5.21
CA ASP A 391 -9.92 10.42 -4.75
C ASP A 391 -9.86 9.06 -4.06
N GLN A 392 -9.13 8.08 -4.60
CA GLN A 392 -8.94 6.76 -4.02
C GLN A 392 -8.19 6.85 -2.67
N LYS A 393 -7.12 7.64 -2.60
CA LYS A 393 -6.38 7.89 -1.34
C LYS A 393 -7.28 8.50 -0.27
N ARG A 394 -8.12 9.47 -0.65
CA ARG A 394 -9.09 10.10 0.28
C ARG A 394 -10.14 9.12 0.78
N HIS A 395 -10.68 8.25 -0.10
CA HIS A 395 -11.63 7.21 0.29
C HIS A 395 -10.98 6.22 1.25
N ASN A 396 -9.78 5.74 0.92
CA ASN A 396 -9.00 4.86 1.77
C ASN A 396 -8.81 5.47 3.18
N ARG A 397 -8.27 6.70 3.27
CA ARG A 397 -8.05 7.39 4.56
C ARG A 397 -9.33 7.53 5.38
N THR A 398 -10.43 7.90 4.72
CA THR A 398 -11.71 8.09 5.39
C THR A 398 -12.23 6.77 5.96
N LEU A 399 -12.16 5.70 5.20
CA LEU A 399 -12.70 4.41 5.62
C LEU A 399 -11.78 3.73 6.66
N GLU A 400 -10.45 3.82 6.52
CA GLU A 400 -9.50 3.38 7.56
C GLU A 400 -9.82 3.99 8.93
N ARG A 401 -10.04 5.31 8.96
CA ARG A 401 -10.43 6.01 10.18
C ARG A 401 -11.75 5.50 10.73
N LEU A 402 -12.80 5.42 9.91
CA LEU A 402 -14.14 5.00 10.35
C LEU A 402 -14.14 3.58 10.90
N LEU A 403 -13.43 2.65 10.29
CA LEU A 403 -13.34 1.27 10.76
C LEU A 403 -12.58 1.17 12.09
N ARG A 404 -11.51 1.93 12.27
CA ARG A 404 -10.83 2.03 13.57
C ARG A 404 -11.72 2.65 14.65
N GLU A 405 -12.54 3.65 14.29
CA GLU A 405 -13.54 4.23 15.19
C GLU A 405 -14.60 3.20 15.60
N VAL A 406 -15.10 2.37 14.67
CA VAL A 406 -16.03 1.26 14.94
C VAL A 406 -15.41 0.27 15.93
N ASP A 407 -14.18 -0.20 15.63
CA ASP A 407 -13.48 -1.17 16.48
C ASP A 407 -13.22 -0.63 17.89
N ALA A 408 -12.85 0.64 17.99
CA ALA A 408 -12.62 1.30 19.28
C ALA A 408 -13.90 1.40 20.11
N VAL A 409 -15.03 1.76 19.50
CA VAL A 409 -16.33 1.85 20.20
C VAL A 409 -16.80 0.46 20.65
N ALA A 410 -16.65 -0.55 19.77
CA ALA A 410 -16.97 -1.93 20.09
C ALA A 410 -16.16 -2.42 21.31
N ALA A 411 -14.85 -2.16 21.31
CA ALA A 411 -13.96 -2.52 22.40
C ALA A 411 -14.37 -1.87 23.73
N LEU A 412 -14.67 -0.57 23.72
CA LEU A 412 -15.10 0.18 24.90
C LEU A 412 -16.48 -0.27 25.43
N GLY A 413 -17.32 -0.83 24.57
CA GLY A 413 -18.62 -1.38 24.94
C GLY A 413 -18.54 -2.77 25.59
N GLY A 414 -17.38 -3.37 25.72
CA GLY A 414 -17.19 -4.70 26.28
C GLY A 414 -17.76 -5.81 25.37
N CYS A 415 -17.86 -5.53 24.07
CA CYS A 415 -18.34 -6.49 23.10
C CYS A 415 -17.38 -7.68 22.99
N SER A 416 -17.91 -8.89 22.96
CA SER A 416 -17.11 -10.15 22.93
C SER A 416 -16.39 -10.42 21.60
N GLY A 417 -16.23 -9.41 20.76
CA GLY A 417 -15.53 -9.53 19.45
C GLY A 417 -16.29 -10.38 18.43
N THR A 418 -17.63 -10.55 18.60
CA THR A 418 -18.44 -11.26 17.62
C THR A 418 -18.40 -10.57 16.25
N ALA A 419 -18.43 -11.35 15.19
CA ALA A 419 -18.21 -10.90 13.81
C ALA A 419 -19.14 -9.76 13.32
N GLY A 420 -20.23 -9.44 14.06
CA GLY A 420 -21.14 -8.36 13.73
C GLY A 420 -20.86 -7.02 14.44
N GLU A 421 -19.96 -7.00 15.40
CA GLU A 421 -19.68 -5.83 16.25
C GLU A 421 -18.44 -5.07 15.85
N MET A 422 -17.44 -5.78 15.29
CA MET A 422 -16.21 -5.20 14.73
C MET A 422 -16.45 -4.61 13.33
N GLY A 423 -15.59 -3.72 12.93
CA GLY A 423 -15.65 -3.11 11.60
C GLY A 423 -15.49 -4.14 10.46
N GLU A 424 -16.28 -3.98 9.41
CA GLU A 424 -16.16 -4.83 8.23
C GLU A 424 -14.99 -4.34 7.34
N TRP A 425 -13.81 -4.87 7.57
CA TRP A 425 -12.57 -4.43 6.91
C TRP A 425 -12.41 -4.94 5.46
N LYS A 426 -12.95 -6.10 5.12
CA LYS A 426 -12.72 -6.73 3.79
C LYS A 426 -12.99 -5.84 2.58
N PRO A 427 -14.09 -5.04 2.53
CA PRO A 427 -14.32 -4.13 1.42
C PRO A 427 -13.21 -3.07 1.25
N LEU A 428 -12.68 -2.53 2.36
CA LEU A 428 -11.54 -1.63 2.34
C LEU A 428 -10.29 -2.35 1.85
N LEU A 429 -9.98 -3.51 2.44
CA LEU A 429 -8.76 -4.26 2.14
C LEU A 429 -8.69 -4.68 0.68
N PHE A 430 -9.83 -5.02 0.06
CA PHE A 430 -9.89 -5.32 -1.37
C PHE A 430 -9.49 -4.11 -2.22
N GLN A 431 -10.00 -2.90 -1.88
CA GLN A 431 -9.67 -1.68 -2.60
C GLN A 431 -8.22 -1.18 -2.37
N GLN A 432 -7.48 -1.81 -1.46
CA GLN A 432 -6.05 -1.57 -1.25
C GLN A 432 -5.16 -2.44 -2.15
N PHE A 433 -5.75 -3.20 -3.09
CA PHE A 433 -5.02 -3.91 -4.12
C PHE A 433 -4.07 -2.96 -4.86
N HIS A 434 -2.90 -3.49 -5.27
CA HIS A 434 -1.76 -2.67 -5.70
C HIS A 434 -1.98 -1.88 -7.01
N ASP A 435 -3.03 -2.13 -7.79
CA ASP A 435 -3.44 -1.32 -8.93
C ASP A 435 -4.71 -0.49 -8.70
N ILE A 436 -5.49 -0.75 -7.62
CA ILE A 436 -6.67 0.06 -7.31
C ILE A 436 -6.27 1.29 -6.49
N LEU A 437 -5.68 1.11 -5.32
CA LEU A 437 -5.31 2.23 -4.44
C LEU A 437 -4.28 3.18 -5.07
N PRO A 438 -3.22 2.71 -5.75
CA PRO A 438 -2.28 3.57 -6.47
C PRO A 438 -2.90 4.39 -7.59
N GLY A 439 -4.01 3.92 -8.17
CA GLY A 439 -4.69 4.65 -9.25
C GLY A 439 -4.21 4.28 -10.65
N THR A 440 -3.79 3.03 -10.83
CA THR A 440 -3.10 2.52 -12.01
C THR A 440 -3.96 1.57 -12.86
N SER A 441 -5.28 1.63 -12.68
CA SER A 441 -6.26 0.84 -13.41
C SER A 441 -7.07 1.67 -14.42
N ILE A 442 -7.87 0.98 -15.23
CA ILE A 442 -8.81 1.59 -16.18
C ILE A 442 -10.00 2.26 -15.48
N PRO A 443 -10.74 3.17 -16.14
CA PRO A 443 -11.87 3.91 -15.54
C PRO A 443 -12.94 3.02 -14.91
N GLU A 444 -13.28 1.89 -15.54
CA GLU A 444 -14.32 0.97 -15.10
C GLU A 444 -14.03 0.38 -13.70
N VAL A 445 -12.75 0.19 -13.38
CA VAL A 445 -12.31 -0.26 -12.04
C VAL A 445 -12.68 0.78 -10.99
N PHE A 446 -12.43 2.06 -11.27
CA PHE A 446 -12.70 3.15 -10.32
C PHE A 446 -14.20 3.44 -10.18
N ASP A 447 -14.99 3.28 -11.24
CA ASP A 447 -16.45 3.35 -11.18
C ASP A 447 -17.02 2.26 -10.27
N GLN A 448 -16.52 1.04 -10.38
CA GLN A 448 -16.89 -0.06 -9.48
C GLN A 448 -16.41 0.20 -8.03
N ALA A 449 -15.18 0.65 -7.85
CA ALA A 449 -14.60 0.98 -6.54
C ALA A 449 -15.41 2.07 -5.83
N GLU A 450 -15.88 3.10 -6.55
CA GLU A 450 -16.68 4.18 -5.95
C GLU A 450 -17.98 3.66 -5.30
N ALA A 451 -18.64 2.70 -5.91
CA ALA A 451 -19.83 2.06 -5.34
C ALA A 451 -19.50 1.32 -4.03
N VAL A 452 -18.37 0.61 -3.99
CA VAL A 452 -17.88 -0.10 -2.80
C VAL A 452 -17.52 0.88 -1.69
N TRP A 453 -16.74 1.92 -2.01
CA TRP A 453 -16.37 2.97 -1.06
C TRP A 453 -17.58 3.63 -0.40
N ARG A 454 -18.58 4.02 -1.20
CA ARG A 454 -19.80 4.65 -0.69
C ARG A 454 -20.61 3.72 0.22
N SER A 455 -20.73 2.44 -0.17
CA SER A 455 -21.46 1.44 0.60
C SER A 455 -20.77 1.16 1.94
N ALA A 456 -19.47 0.85 1.91
CA ALA A 456 -18.68 0.55 3.10
C ALA A 456 -18.65 1.75 4.08
N ARG A 457 -18.48 2.96 3.55
CA ARG A 457 -18.52 4.19 4.36
C ARG A 457 -19.87 4.38 5.06
N ARG A 458 -20.99 4.23 4.34
CA ARG A 458 -22.34 4.36 4.94
C ARG A 458 -22.55 3.34 6.05
N LYS A 459 -22.13 2.10 5.82
CA LYS A 459 -22.22 1.01 6.78
C LYS A 459 -21.39 1.30 8.03
N ALA A 460 -20.13 1.68 7.87
CA ALA A 460 -19.24 2.01 8.98
C ALA A 460 -19.74 3.21 9.81
N VAL A 461 -20.23 4.28 9.16
CA VAL A 461 -20.83 5.43 9.85
C VAL A 461 -22.06 5.00 10.65
N SER A 462 -22.98 4.24 10.03
CA SER A 462 -24.20 3.77 10.70
C SER A 462 -23.88 2.88 11.90
N GLN A 463 -22.94 1.97 11.75
CA GLN A 463 -22.51 1.06 12.82
C GLN A 463 -21.86 1.83 13.97
N ARG A 464 -20.87 2.68 13.69
CA ARG A 464 -20.25 3.55 14.70
C ARG A 464 -21.27 4.39 15.46
N ASP A 465 -22.14 5.09 14.74
CA ASP A 465 -23.11 5.98 15.36
C ASP A 465 -24.15 5.21 16.21
N HIS A 466 -24.51 3.99 15.79
CA HIS A 466 -25.38 3.12 16.57
C HIS A 466 -24.69 2.66 17.86
N GLN A 467 -23.48 2.15 17.77
CA GLN A 467 -22.70 1.69 18.93
C GLN A 467 -22.37 2.82 19.90
N LEU A 468 -22.02 4.03 19.40
CA LEU A 468 -21.81 5.21 20.27
C LEU A 468 -23.05 5.57 21.07
N ARG A 469 -24.24 5.52 20.43
CA ARG A 469 -25.51 5.79 21.14
C ARG A 469 -25.77 4.75 22.21
N GLN A 470 -25.54 3.48 21.94
CA GLN A 470 -25.68 2.41 22.93
C GLN A 470 -24.69 2.60 24.08
N LEU A 471 -23.43 2.84 23.79
CA LEU A 471 -22.34 3.03 24.76
C LEU A 471 -22.63 4.21 25.72
N CYS A 472 -23.20 5.30 25.20
CA CYS A 472 -23.47 6.51 25.94
C CYS A 472 -24.89 6.63 26.52
N GLY A 473 -25.68 5.53 26.50
CA GLY A 473 -27.03 5.48 27.11
C GLY A 473 -28.12 6.19 26.31
N GLY A 474 -27.90 6.42 25.00
CA GLY A 474 -28.86 7.07 24.13
C GLY A 474 -29.92 6.10 23.57
N SER A 475 -31.19 6.45 23.63
CA SER A 475 -32.26 5.70 22.96
C SER A 475 -32.38 6.09 21.47
N ALA A 476 -32.70 5.10 20.61
CA ALA A 476 -32.86 5.28 19.16
C ALA A 476 -34.23 5.92 18.77
N GLY A 477 -34.67 6.93 19.50
CA GLY A 477 -35.87 7.65 19.15
C GLY A 477 -35.61 8.87 18.23
N PRO A 478 -36.57 9.30 17.40
CA PRO A 478 -36.42 10.56 16.67
C PRO A 478 -36.30 11.70 17.68
N SER A 479 -35.05 12.16 17.88
CA SER A 479 -34.76 13.21 18.85
C SER A 479 -35.44 14.51 18.41
N ARG A 480 -36.54 14.88 19.03
CA ARG A 480 -37.03 16.27 19.03
C ARG A 480 -36.16 17.20 19.87
N CYS A 481 -35.23 16.64 20.68
CA CYS A 481 -34.31 17.41 21.53
C CYS A 481 -33.02 17.72 20.77
N ARG A 482 -33.00 18.85 20.04
CA ARG A 482 -31.74 19.47 19.52
C ARG A 482 -30.94 20.16 20.64
N GLU A 483 -31.21 19.85 21.89
CA GLU A 483 -30.68 20.57 23.07
C GLU A 483 -29.49 19.92 23.72
N THR A 484 -29.25 18.60 23.43
CA THR A 484 -28.16 17.85 23.99
C THR A 484 -27.31 17.26 22.87
N TRP A 485 -26.01 17.43 22.97
CA TRP A 485 -25.01 16.91 22.06
C TRP A 485 -23.93 16.16 22.84
N LEU A 486 -23.24 15.27 22.15
CA LEU A 486 -22.06 14.60 22.66
C LEU A 486 -20.91 14.85 21.71
N TRP A 487 -19.75 15.16 22.26
CA TRP A 487 -18.47 14.97 21.59
C TRP A 487 -17.77 13.73 22.14
N PHE A 488 -17.14 12.95 21.27
CA PHE A 488 -16.41 11.74 21.63
C PHE A 488 -15.07 11.70 20.90
N GLY A 489 -13.97 11.82 21.65
CA GLY A 489 -12.61 11.63 21.16
C GLY A 489 -12.24 10.15 21.20
N LEU A 490 -12.03 9.54 20.03
CA LEU A 490 -11.83 8.10 19.88
C LEU A 490 -10.35 7.68 19.85
N GLN A 491 -9.44 8.63 20.08
CA GLN A 491 -8.01 8.36 20.12
C GLN A 491 -7.44 8.64 21.52
N PRO A 492 -6.54 7.80 22.05
CA PRO A 492 -5.97 7.98 23.39
C PRO A 492 -4.82 9.00 23.37
N LEU A 493 -5.09 10.23 22.91
CA LEU A 493 -4.12 11.30 22.79
C LEU A 493 -3.77 11.91 24.15
N ALA A 494 -2.53 12.36 24.32
CA ALA A 494 -2.07 13.00 25.53
C ALA A 494 -2.78 14.34 25.78
N ARG A 495 -3.11 15.06 24.71
CA ARG A 495 -3.79 16.35 24.77
C ARG A 495 -4.72 16.53 23.57
N TRP A 496 -5.97 16.89 23.86
CA TRP A 496 -6.97 17.33 22.91
C TRP A 496 -7.43 18.73 23.25
N SER A 497 -7.52 19.62 22.24
CA SER A 497 -8.17 20.92 22.33
C SER A 497 -9.25 21.04 21.27
N PRO A 498 -10.37 20.29 21.41
CA PRO A 498 -11.36 20.21 20.34
C PRO A 498 -12.11 21.53 20.19
N LEU A 499 -12.26 21.98 18.94
CA LEU A 499 -13.11 23.06 18.51
C LEU A 499 -14.24 22.46 17.66
N LEU A 500 -15.48 22.68 18.08
CA LEU A 500 -16.67 22.10 17.43
C LEU A 500 -17.50 23.15 16.75
N ARG A 501 -18.15 22.75 15.68
CA ARG A 501 -19.24 23.51 15.08
C ARG A 501 -20.58 22.96 15.55
N LEU A 502 -21.33 23.78 16.30
CA LEU A 502 -22.63 23.42 16.86
C LEU A 502 -23.75 24.30 16.29
N PRO A 503 -25.02 23.88 16.42
CA PRO A 503 -26.16 24.75 16.12
C PRO A 503 -26.10 26.08 16.88
N ALA A 504 -26.69 27.11 16.31
CA ALA A 504 -26.73 28.46 16.94
C ALA A 504 -27.29 28.41 18.35
N GLY A 505 -26.65 29.13 19.27
CA GLY A 505 -27.03 29.19 20.68
C GLY A 505 -25.83 29.23 21.63
N ALA A 506 -26.09 29.21 22.92
CA ALA A 506 -25.11 28.99 23.96
C ALA A 506 -25.07 27.52 24.35
N TRP A 507 -23.88 27.01 24.63
CA TRP A 507 -23.63 25.62 24.98
C TRP A 507 -22.82 25.53 26.26
N SER A 508 -23.17 24.59 27.13
CA SER A 508 -22.43 24.30 28.35
C SER A 508 -21.90 22.88 28.37
N ALA A 509 -20.76 22.69 29.05
CA ALA A 509 -20.26 21.40 29.47
C ALA A 509 -20.13 21.43 30.99
N ALA A 510 -20.65 20.42 31.68
CA ALA A 510 -20.90 20.48 33.13
C ALA A 510 -21.66 21.80 33.47
N ASP A 511 -21.15 22.54 34.45
CA ASP A 511 -21.80 23.78 34.92
C ASP A 511 -21.25 25.07 34.28
N MET A 512 -20.44 24.97 33.23
CA MET A 512 -19.79 26.13 32.63
C MET A 512 -20.27 26.37 31.20
N VAL A 513 -20.61 27.63 30.90
CA VAL A 513 -20.90 28.04 29.49
C VAL A 513 -19.59 28.06 28.70
N LEU A 514 -19.62 27.44 27.52
CA LEU A 514 -18.43 27.33 26.68
C LEU A 514 -18.23 28.60 25.84
N PRO A 515 -16.97 29.00 25.60
CA PRO A 515 -16.68 30.14 24.72
C PRO A 515 -17.10 29.83 23.30
N ARG A 516 -17.68 30.81 22.62
CA ARG A 516 -18.28 30.64 21.30
C ARG A 516 -17.98 31.79 20.36
N GLN A 517 -18.03 31.51 19.06
CA GLN A 517 -17.93 32.47 17.96
C GLN A 517 -18.96 32.13 16.89
N ALA A 518 -19.71 33.13 16.41
CA ALA A 518 -20.65 32.95 15.31
C ALA A 518 -19.93 32.50 14.03
N CYS A 519 -20.52 31.54 13.32
CA CYS A 519 -19.99 31.03 12.06
C CYS A 519 -20.77 31.68 10.90
N PRO A 520 -20.15 32.27 9.88
CA PRO A 520 -20.83 32.91 8.74
C PRO A 520 -21.78 31.96 7.98
N SER A 521 -21.46 30.69 7.93
CA SER A 521 -22.28 29.65 7.29
C SER A 521 -23.37 29.06 8.22
N GLY A 522 -23.68 29.72 9.35
CA GLY A 522 -24.66 29.32 10.36
C GLY A 522 -24.05 28.48 11.50
N GLY A 523 -24.68 28.56 12.68
CA GLY A 523 -24.20 27.92 13.90
C GLY A 523 -23.11 28.70 14.61
N VAL A 524 -22.40 28.02 15.52
CA VAL A 524 -21.33 28.59 16.34
C VAL A 524 -20.15 27.64 16.42
N TRP A 525 -18.94 28.19 16.42
CA TRP A 525 -17.75 27.53 16.91
C TRP A 525 -17.76 27.54 18.44
N VAL A 526 -17.40 26.42 19.05
CA VAL A 526 -17.34 26.24 20.51
C VAL A 526 -16.05 25.54 20.88
N GLN A 527 -15.29 26.10 21.80
CA GLN A 527 -14.09 25.46 22.35
C GLN A 527 -14.46 24.58 23.55
N LEU A 528 -14.15 23.28 23.46
CA LEU A 528 -14.36 22.35 24.56
C LEU A 528 -13.29 22.47 25.66
N PRO A 529 -13.57 21.99 26.89
CA PRO A 529 -12.52 21.79 27.89
C PRO A 529 -11.39 20.93 27.35
N LEU A 530 -10.17 21.14 27.86
CA LEU A 530 -9.02 20.32 27.48
C LEU A 530 -9.28 18.85 27.81
N GLN A 531 -9.03 17.98 26.85
CA GLN A 531 -9.24 16.55 26.96
C GLN A 531 -7.92 15.77 26.90
N SER A 532 -7.91 14.56 27.43
CA SER A 532 -6.81 13.60 27.31
C SER A 532 -7.35 12.18 27.35
N GLY A 533 -6.70 11.27 26.68
CA GLY A 533 -7.17 9.90 26.53
C GLY A 533 -8.40 9.79 25.61
N ILE A 534 -9.01 8.62 25.59
CA ILE A 534 -10.33 8.45 24.97
C ILE A 534 -11.36 9.02 25.95
N SER A 535 -12.10 10.04 25.52
CA SER A 535 -13.01 10.78 26.39
C SER A 535 -14.26 11.22 25.66
N SER A 536 -15.35 11.42 26.43
CA SER A 536 -16.58 12.01 25.95
C SER A 536 -16.93 13.27 26.76
N VAL A 537 -17.56 14.25 26.08
CA VAL A 537 -18.05 15.49 26.68
C VAL A 537 -19.50 15.68 26.31
N ALA A 538 -20.37 15.69 27.32
CA ALA A 538 -21.78 16.02 27.17
C ALA A 538 -21.93 17.54 27.04
N LEU A 539 -22.73 17.96 26.06
CA LEU A 539 -22.96 19.36 25.72
C LEU A 539 -24.45 19.65 25.79
N ASN A 540 -24.84 20.66 26.60
CA ASN A 540 -26.21 21.07 26.76
C ASN A 540 -26.41 22.47 26.23
N ARG A 541 -27.53 22.70 25.57
CA ARG A 541 -27.95 24.04 25.20
C ARG A 541 -28.38 24.78 26.49
N CYS A 542 -27.94 26.00 26.67
CA CYS A 542 -28.19 26.78 27.89
C CYS A 542 -28.60 28.22 27.54
N ASP A 543 -29.09 28.93 28.58
CA ASP A 543 -29.30 30.37 28.52
C ASP A 543 -27.99 31.06 28.94
N ALA A 544 -27.49 31.95 28.12
CA ALA A 544 -26.20 32.63 28.35
C ALA A 544 -26.25 33.72 29.44
N SER A 545 -27.41 34.04 29.95
CA SER A 545 -27.62 35.17 30.88
C SER A 545 -27.27 34.85 32.36
N ALA A 546 -27.12 33.57 32.71
CA ALA A 546 -27.15 33.15 34.11
C ALA A 546 -25.86 32.47 34.62
N VAL A 547 -24.81 32.24 33.81
CA VAL A 547 -23.65 31.42 34.20
C VAL A 547 -22.32 32.02 33.71
N GLU A 548 -21.24 31.83 34.45
CA GLU A 548 -19.88 32.21 34.06
C GLU A 548 -19.43 31.55 32.77
N VAL A 549 -18.89 32.33 31.84
CA VAL A 549 -18.37 31.84 30.57
C VAL A 549 -16.90 31.42 30.75
N ALA A 550 -16.56 30.20 30.38
CA ALA A 550 -15.20 29.71 30.43
C ALA A 550 -14.25 30.60 29.62
N PRO A 551 -13.06 30.89 30.09
CA PRO A 551 -12.08 31.67 29.33
C PRO A 551 -11.64 30.94 28.08
N ILE A 552 -11.39 31.68 26.98
CA ILE A 552 -10.83 31.13 25.75
C ILE A 552 -9.35 30.78 26.01
N ARG A 553 -9.00 29.53 25.80
CA ARG A 553 -7.59 29.11 25.81
C ARG A 553 -6.93 29.53 24.51
N ALA A 554 -5.77 30.17 24.61
CA ALA A 554 -4.95 30.63 23.49
C ALA A 554 -5.81 31.27 22.36
N PRO A 555 -6.49 32.40 22.61
CA PRO A 555 -7.41 33.03 21.67
C PRO A 555 -6.68 33.48 20.40
N VAL A 556 -7.34 33.41 19.25
CA VAL A 556 -6.80 33.93 18.01
C VAL A 556 -6.94 35.46 17.98
N LYS A 557 -5.83 36.14 17.74
CA LYS A 557 -5.70 37.57 17.55
C LYS A 557 -5.53 37.88 16.07
N LEU A 558 -6.18 38.93 15.59
CA LEU A 558 -6.10 39.40 14.22
C LEU A 558 -5.62 40.86 14.21
N GLN A 559 -4.57 41.13 13.46
CA GLN A 559 -4.03 42.43 13.22
C GLN A 559 -4.00 42.73 11.72
N ARG A 560 -4.52 43.86 11.27
CA ARG A 560 -4.36 44.32 9.89
C ARG A 560 -2.99 44.94 9.73
N LEU A 561 -2.28 44.54 8.70
CA LEU A 561 -1.02 45.13 8.24
C LEU A 561 -1.27 45.98 7.00
N ASP A 562 -0.22 46.61 6.49
CA ASP A 562 -0.30 47.42 5.25
C ASP A 562 -0.55 46.53 4.01
N GLY A 563 -1.29 47.03 3.01
CA GLY A 563 -1.46 46.41 1.71
C GLY A 563 -2.26 45.14 1.69
N ASP A 564 -3.45 45.11 2.31
CA ASP A 564 -4.35 43.95 2.37
C ASP A 564 -3.73 42.68 2.95
N ARG A 565 -2.87 42.87 3.93
CA ARG A 565 -2.23 41.78 4.68
C ARG A 565 -2.80 41.72 6.10
N TRP A 566 -2.82 40.50 6.65
CA TRP A 566 -3.24 40.21 8.02
C TRP A 566 -2.19 39.38 8.76
N ARG A 567 -1.99 39.72 9.99
CA ARG A 567 -1.25 38.89 10.94
C ARG A 567 -2.23 38.21 11.85
N VAL A 568 -2.14 36.91 11.94
CA VAL A 568 -3.00 36.06 12.74
C VAL A 568 -2.13 35.30 13.72
N SER A 569 -2.43 35.34 15.01
CA SER A 569 -1.65 34.64 16.04
C SER A 569 -2.56 34.10 17.15
N ASN A 570 -2.23 32.93 17.69
CA ASN A 570 -2.88 32.39 18.90
C ASN A 570 -1.90 32.19 20.06
N GLY A 571 -0.71 32.77 19.98
CA GLY A 571 0.34 32.64 21.00
C GLY A 571 1.17 31.37 20.90
N LEU A 572 0.72 30.36 20.13
CA LEU A 572 1.48 29.13 19.82
C LEU A 572 2.22 29.29 18.48
N LEU A 573 1.66 30.06 17.58
CA LEU A 573 2.24 30.41 16.28
C LEU A 573 1.69 31.72 15.77
N GLU A 574 2.40 32.32 14.82
CA GLU A 574 2.01 33.55 14.14
C GLU A 574 2.09 33.34 12.62
N VAL A 575 1.11 33.83 11.89
CA VAL A 575 0.97 33.68 10.44
C VAL A 575 0.68 35.02 9.80
N ASP A 576 1.44 35.42 8.77
CA ASP A 576 1.13 36.50 7.91
C ASP A 576 0.46 36.00 6.62
N CYS A 577 -0.76 36.47 6.35
CA CYS A 577 -1.54 36.18 5.15
C CYS A 577 -1.77 37.45 4.34
N GLY A 578 -1.86 37.29 3.01
CA GLY A 578 -2.09 38.42 2.11
C GLY A 578 -2.22 37.99 0.65
N PRO A 579 -2.06 38.93 -0.31
CA PRO A 579 -2.08 38.56 -1.72
C PRO A 579 -1.07 37.45 -2.03
N GLY A 580 -1.54 36.37 -2.66
CA GLY A 580 -0.75 35.19 -2.89
C GLY A 580 -0.81 34.11 -1.77
N GLY A 581 -1.61 34.34 -0.71
CA GLY A 581 -1.94 33.34 0.31
C GLY A 581 -1.14 33.48 1.60
N LEU A 582 -0.43 32.42 2.03
CA LEU A 582 0.38 32.38 3.25
C LEU A 582 1.76 32.97 2.95
N LEU A 583 2.07 34.10 3.57
CA LEU A 583 3.29 34.86 3.31
C LEU A 583 4.42 34.49 4.26
N GLN A 584 4.09 34.20 5.54
CA GLN A 584 5.08 33.85 6.56
C GLN A 584 4.42 33.02 7.67
N LEU A 585 5.20 32.13 8.24
CA LEU A 585 4.86 31.34 9.45
C LEU A 585 5.99 31.51 10.46
N ARG A 586 5.63 31.82 11.73
CA ARG A 586 6.57 31.91 12.85
C ARG A 586 6.12 31.03 14.00
N ASP A 587 7.06 30.53 14.75
CA ASP A 587 6.78 29.81 16.00
C ASP A 587 6.39 30.78 17.15
N SER A 588 6.17 30.21 18.36
CA SER A 588 5.82 30.98 19.56
C SER A 588 6.92 31.94 20.03
N GLN A 589 8.16 31.77 19.56
CA GLN A 589 9.29 32.65 19.86
C GLN A 589 9.51 33.71 18.80
N GLY A 590 8.66 33.75 17.76
CA GLY A 590 8.78 34.67 16.63
C GLY A 590 9.79 34.23 15.57
N VAL A 591 10.35 33.03 15.66
CA VAL A 591 11.33 32.50 14.68
C VAL A 591 10.60 32.11 13.39
N ALA A 592 11.04 32.67 12.27
CA ALA A 592 10.50 32.36 10.96
C ALA A 592 10.76 30.91 10.55
N GLN A 593 9.72 30.25 10.07
CA GLN A 593 9.79 28.88 9.56
C GLN A 593 9.91 28.84 8.04
N LEU A 594 9.43 29.87 7.35
CA LEU A 594 9.51 30.01 5.90
C LEU A 594 10.50 31.12 5.49
N ALA A 595 11.26 30.89 4.43
CA ALA A 595 12.15 31.90 3.82
C ALA A 595 11.38 32.93 2.96
N GLY A 596 10.17 32.61 2.58
CA GLY A 596 9.29 33.40 1.74
C GLY A 596 7.87 32.85 1.73
N PRO A 597 6.99 33.39 0.90
CA PRO A 597 5.62 32.91 0.76
C PRO A 597 5.55 31.44 0.36
N LEU A 598 4.51 30.75 0.84
CA LEU A 598 4.08 29.48 0.31
C LEU A 598 3.85 29.63 -1.20
N GLN A 599 4.37 28.70 -1.99
CA GLN A 599 4.24 28.72 -3.43
C GLN A 599 3.32 27.60 -3.90
N LEU A 600 2.37 27.96 -4.73
CA LEU A 600 1.63 27.00 -5.53
C LEU A 600 2.37 26.88 -6.87
N ALA A 601 2.93 25.69 -7.14
CA ALA A 601 3.75 25.45 -8.33
C ALA A 601 3.05 24.46 -9.25
N ARG A 602 3.08 24.73 -10.54
CA ARG A 602 2.53 23.88 -11.59
C ARG A 602 3.61 23.56 -12.60
N PHE A 603 3.72 22.28 -12.98
CA PHE A 603 4.73 21.80 -13.89
C PHE A 603 4.11 20.93 -14.97
N GLN A 604 4.72 20.86 -16.14
CA GLN A 604 4.40 19.86 -17.13
C GLN A 604 4.97 18.50 -16.68
N ASP A 605 4.12 17.49 -16.66
CA ASP A 605 4.44 16.12 -16.25
C ASP A 605 4.02 15.19 -17.38
N ARG A 606 4.94 14.94 -18.30
CA ARG A 606 4.74 14.02 -19.41
C ARG A 606 5.35 12.68 -19.02
N GLY A 607 4.54 11.79 -18.46
CA GLY A 607 4.91 10.39 -18.35
C GLY A 607 5.14 9.77 -19.72
N GLU A 608 6.03 8.81 -19.78
CA GLU A 608 6.19 7.96 -20.95
C GLU A 608 5.05 6.92 -21.00
N PHE A 609 5.37 5.64 -21.21
CA PHE A 609 4.35 4.58 -21.35
C PHE A 609 3.55 4.29 -20.08
N TRP A 610 4.13 4.56 -18.88
CA TRP A 610 3.54 4.23 -17.58
C TRP A 610 3.10 5.48 -16.82
N ASP A 611 2.29 6.30 -17.46
CA ASP A 611 1.94 7.65 -17.02
C ASP A 611 1.33 7.71 -15.61
N ALA A 612 0.43 6.79 -15.23
CA ALA A 612 -0.14 6.80 -13.88
C ALA A 612 0.84 6.36 -12.79
N TRP A 613 1.86 5.55 -13.15
CA TRP A 613 2.82 4.98 -12.18
C TRP A 613 3.93 5.94 -11.82
N ASP A 614 4.54 6.62 -12.79
CA ASP A 614 5.71 7.44 -12.52
C ASP A 614 5.54 8.91 -12.90
N LEU A 615 6.38 9.76 -12.30
CA LEU A 615 6.52 11.18 -12.57
C LEU A 615 7.65 11.38 -13.58
N ALA A 616 7.50 12.37 -14.47
CA ALA A 616 8.60 12.78 -15.34
C ALA A 616 9.77 13.31 -14.50
N ALA A 617 10.95 12.72 -14.59
CA ALA A 617 12.12 13.09 -13.77
C ALA A 617 12.51 14.58 -13.93
N GLU A 618 12.23 15.14 -15.08
CA GLU A 618 12.61 16.53 -15.46
C GLU A 618 11.46 17.54 -15.32
N TYR A 619 10.33 17.15 -14.69
CA TYR A 619 9.16 18.04 -14.60
C TYR A 619 9.49 19.45 -14.10
N ARG A 620 10.48 19.59 -13.20
CA ARG A 620 10.91 20.89 -12.65
C ARG A 620 11.53 21.83 -13.69
N ARG A 621 11.96 21.33 -14.85
CA ARG A 621 12.47 22.14 -15.96
C ARG A 621 11.36 22.80 -16.78
N HIS A 622 10.11 22.39 -16.55
CA HIS A 622 8.95 22.82 -17.33
C HIS A 622 7.86 23.46 -16.45
N PRO A 623 8.18 24.58 -15.76
CA PRO A 623 7.19 25.29 -14.93
C PRO A 623 6.08 25.90 -15.77
N LEU A 624 4.88 25.92 -15.21
CA LEU A 624 3.69 26.50 -15.80
C LEU A 624 3.17 27.64 -14.91
N GLU A 625 2.49 28.61 -15.51
CA GLU A 625 2.02 29.79 -14.83
C GLU A 625 0.88 29.49 -13.84
N VAL A 626 0.94 30.18 -12.69
CA VAL A 626 -0.11 30.20 -11.66
C VAL A 626 -0.52 31.66 -11.46
N GLU A 627 -1.80 31.98 -11.66
CA GLU A 627 -2.34 33.33 -11.55
C GLU A 627 -3.10 33.49 -10.23
N VAL A 628 -2.85 34.58 -9.52
CA VAL A 628 -3.63 34.99 -8.35
C VAL A 628 -4.86 35.76 -8.83
N LEU A 629 -6.09 35.21 -8.59
CA LEU A 629 -7.31 35.74 -9.19
C LEU A 629 -7.89 36.97 -8.46
N GLU A 630 -7.87 36.97 -7.14
CA GLU A 630 -8.54 37.99 -6.33
C GLU A 630 -7.67 38.33 -5.11
N PRO A 631 -7.87 39.53 -4.53
CA PRO A 631 -7.28 39.85 -3.24
C PRO A 631 -7.67 38.79 -2.19
N CYS A 632 -6.77 38.59 -1.25
CA CYS A 632 -6.99 37.69 -0.14
C CYS A 632 -8.20 38.17 0.69
N GLN A 633 -9.16 37.26 0.99
CA GLN A 633 -10.41 37.60 1.66
C GLN A 633 -10.44 37.07 3.09
N LEU A 634 -10.85 37.91 4.02
CA LEU A 634 -11.05 37.52 5.43
C LEU A 634 -12.51 37.12 5.67
N LEU A 635 -12.78 35.86 5.92
CA LEU A 635 -14.14 35.31 6.12
C LEU A 635 -14.59 35.24 7.59
N GLU A 636 -13.67 34.87 8.51
CA GLU A 636 -13.95 34.82 9.93
C GLU A 636 -12.87 35.57 10.73
N ARG A 637 -13.28 36.25 11.83
CA ARG A 637 -12.44 37.26 12.54
C ARG A 637 -12.23 36.91 14.02
N GLY A 638 -12.07 35.66 14.38
CA GLY A 638 -11.74 35.26 15.75
C GLY A 638 -12.81 35.60 16.79
N PRO A 639 -12.65 35.29 18.08
CA PRO A 639 -11.39 34.83 18.75
C PRO A 639 -11.14 33.33 18.73
N LEU A 640 -12.08 32.49 18.28
CA LEU A 640 -11.89 31.03 18.20
C LEU A 640 -11.29 30.60 16.86
N VAL A 641 -11.69 31.26 15.78
CA VAL A 641 -11.25 30.96 14.40
C VAL A 641 -11.01 32.25 13.65
N VAL A 642 -9.87 32.35 13.00
CA VAL A 642 -9.64 33.28 11.88
C VAL A 642 -9.52 32.46 10.60
N HIS A 643 -10.26 32.86 9.57
CA HIS A 643 -10.34 32.19 8.30
C HIS A 643 -10.09 33.15 7.16
N VAL A 644 -9.04 32.90 6.40
CA VAL A 644 -8.59 33.71 5.26
C VAL A 644 -8.63 32.82 4.01
N VAL A 645 -8.98 33.40 2.86
CA VAL A 645 -9.12 32.66 1.59
C VAL A 645 -8.36 33.36 0.49
N GLN A 646 -7.64 32.58 -0.33
CA GLN A 646 -7.02 33.03 -1.57
C GLN A 646 -7.49 32.15 -2.73
N ARG A 647 -7.68 32.72 -3.91
CA ARG A 647 -8.06 31.98 -5.13
C ARG A 647 -6.98 32.11 -6.19
N TYR A 648 -6.85 31.04 -6.98
CA TYR A 648 -5.86 30.91 -8.05
C TYR A 648 -6.49 30.35 -9.31
N ARG A 649 -5.92 30.74 -10.45
CA ARG A 649 -6.13 30.09 -11.75
C ARG A 649 -4.93 29.24 -12.11
N LEU A 650 -5.19 28.04 -12.59
CA LEU A 650 -4.21 27.02 -12.93
C LEU A 650 -4.49 26.55 -14.36
N GLY A 651 -4.16 27.38 -15.36
CA GLY A 651 -4.60 27.16 -16.74
C GLY A 651 -6.13 27.25 -16.85
N SER A 652 -6.81 26.17 -17.24
CA SER A 652 -8.28 26.09 -17.26
C SER A 652 -8.90 25.72 -15.90
N SER A 653 -8.10 25.33 -14.93
CA SER A 653 -8.53 24.93 -13.59
C SER A 653 -8.55 26.12 -12.62
N VAL A 654 -9.31 25.97 -11.54
CA VAL A 654 -9.35 26.94 -10.46
C VAL A 654 -9.12 26.29 -9.11
N MET A 655 -8.44 26.97 -8.21
CA MET A 655 -8.18 26.53 -6.86
C MET A 655 -8.57 27.61 -5.86
N ARG A 656 -9.18 27.17 -4.76
CA ARG A 656 -9.39 27.96 -3.55
C ARG A 656 -8.53 27.37 -2.44
N LEU A 657 -7.69 28.21 -1.84
CA LEU A 657 -6.91 27.89 -0.64
C LEU A 657 -7.57 28.58 0.56
N ASP A 658 -8.08 27.77 1.48
CA ASP A 658 -8.58 28.20 2.78
C ASP A 658 -7.46 28.06 3.81
N MET A 659 -7.17 29.13 4.54
CA MET A 659 -6.18 29.21 5.62
C MET A 659 -6.91 29.46 6.92
N ARG A 660 -6.83 28.54 7.89
CA ARG A 660 -7.54 28.63 9.18
C ARG A 660 -6.60 28.49 10.34
N LEU A 661 -6.59 29.49 11.21
CA LEU A 661 -5.97 29.38 12.53
C LEU A 661 -7.05 29.29 13.60
N GLN A 662 -6.90 28.31 14.50
CA GLN A 662 -7.84 28.04 15.59
C GLN A 662 -7.22 28.36 16.94
N ALA A 663 -8.05 28.67 17.93
CA ALA A 663 -7.62 28.86 19.30
C ALA A 663 -7.04 27.55 19.89
N ASP A 664 -5.96 27.64 20.64
CA ASP A 664 -5.23 26.54 21.28
C ASP A 664 -4.79 25.42 20.31
N CYS A 665 -4.54 25.80 19.03
CA CYS A 665 -4.13 24.87 17.98
C CYS A 665 -2.68 25.17 17.57
N PRO A 666 -1.74 24.23 17.60
CA PRO A 666 -0.33 24.45 17.30
C PRO A 666 -0.01 24.42 15.80
N TRP A 667 -1.00 24.42 14.91
CA TRP A 667 -0.82 24.45 13.46
C TRP A 667 -1.81 25.41 12.78
N ILE A 668 -1.45 25.85 11.57
CA ILE A 668 -2.39 26.46 10.64
C ILE A 668 -2.90 25.40 9.68
N GLU A 669 -4.22 25.30 9.52
CA GLU A 669 -4.85 24.41 8.56
C GLU A 669 -4.93 25.07 7.18
N LEU A 670 -4.57 24.33 6.14
CA LEU A 670 -4.69 24.67 4.74
C LEU A 670 -5.67 23.70 4.07
N ILE A 671 -6.68 24.22 3.37
CA ILE A 671 -7.63 23.40 2.62
C ILE A 671 -7.58 23.82 1.15
N CYS A 672 -7.11 22.90 0.32
CA CYS A 672 -7.04 23.06 -1.13
C CYS A 672 -8.32 22.48 -1.74
N SER A 673 -9.18 23.36 -2.27
CA SER A 673 -10.37 22.99 -3.02
C SER A 673 -10.11 23.31 -4.49
N ILE A 674 -10.03 22.27 -5.34
CA ILE A 674 -9.51 22.37 -6.70
C ILE A 674 -10.53 21.77 -7.67
N ASP A 675 -10.93 22.52 -8.68
CA ASP A 675 -11.64 22.02 -9.86
C ASP A 675 -10.61 21.79 -10.96
N TRP A 676 -10.20 20.52 -11.15
CA TRP A 676 -9.05 20.15 -11.97
C TRP A 676 -9.49 19.63 -13.33
N SER A 677 -8.93 20.21 -14.39
CA SER A 677 -9.21 19.83 -15.77
C SER A 677 -7.96 19.64 -16.62
N GLN A 678 -6.78 19.76 -16.01
CA GLN A 678 -5.50 19.64 -16.72
C GLN A 678 -5.14 18.18 -16.97
N ARG A 679 -4.27 17.96 -17.97
CA ARG A 679 -3.67 16.67 -18.30
C ARG A 679 -2.16 16.83 -18.40
N HIS A 680 -1.41 15.82 -18.00
CA HIS A 680 0.06 15.81 -18.00
C HIS A 680 0.66 17.03 -17.31
N GLU A 681 0.07 17.37 -16.14
CA GLU A 681 0.56 18.47 -15.32
C GLU A 681 0.60 18.02 -13.86
N LEU A 682 1.64 18.41 -13.14
CA LEU A 682 1.82 18.19 -11.71
C LEU A 682 1.60 19.49 -10.96
N LEU A 683 0.62 19.51 -10.06
CA LEU A 683 0.35 20.59 -9.13
C LEU A 683 0.98 20.30 -7.78
N ARG A 684 1.78 21.23 -7.28
CA ARG A 684 2.50 21.10 -6.02
C ARG A 684 2.29 22.30 -5.12
N LEU A 685 2.36 22.06 -3.82
CA LEU A 685 2.52 23.06 -2.79
C LEU A 685 3.98 23.06 -2.35
N GLU A 686 4.67 24.18 -2.46
CA GLU A 686 6.08 24.31 -2.12
C GLU A 686 6.29 25.27 -0.96
N LEU A 687 7.05 24.85 0.04
CA LEU A 687 7.32 25.55 1.28
C LEU A 687 8.82 25.87 1.34
N PRO A 688 9.25 27.11 1.00
CA PRO A 688 10.65 27.50 1.15
C PRO A 688 11.00 27.57 2.64
N LEU A 689 12.03 26.86 3.07
CA LEU A 689 12.43 26.77 4.47
C LEU A 689 13.35 27.91 4.88
N ALA A 690 13.06 28.56 6.01
CA ALA A 690 13.92 29.61 6.57
C ALA A 690 15.26 29.07 7.07
N SER A 691 15.30 27.82 7.54
CA SER A 691 16.49 27.11 7.96
C SER A 691 16.64 25.84 7.14
N ALA A 692 17.84 25.59 6.62
CA ALA A 692 18.11 24.42 5.81
C ALA A 692 17.86 23.13 6.58
N ALA A 693 17.03 22.25 6.00
CA ALA A 693 16.81 20.92 6.53
C ALA A 693 18.06 20.05 6.38
N VAL A 694 18.45 19.36 7.43
CA VAL A 694 19.56 18.37 7.40
C VAL A 694 18.98 16.98 7.14
N ARG A 695 17.89 16.67 7.80
CA ARG A 695 17.13 15.41 7.68
C ARG A 695 15.64 15.73 7.72
N TYR A 696 14.86 14.74 7.33
CA TYR A 696 13.41 14.76 7.54
C TYR A 696 12.91 13.38 7.92
N ALA A 697 11.84 13.36 8.69
CA ALA A 697 11.14 12.15 9.09
C ALA A 697 9.79 12.10 8.40
N VAL A 698 9.34 10.90 8.01
CA VAL A 698 8.01 10.66 7.44
C VAL A 698 7.33 9.48 8.13
N ASP A 699 6.02 9.58 8.24
CA ASP A 699 5.16 8.50 8.70
C ASP A 699 5.05 7.40 7.65
N SER A 700 5.27 6.16 8.04
CA SER A 700 5.18 4.99 7.19
C SER A 700 4.56 3.83 7.98
N ALA A 701 3.88 2.87 7.32
CA ALA A 701 3.21 1.79 8.03
C ALA A 701 4.18 0.99 8.92
N GLY A 702 3.86 0.89 10.21
CA GLY A 702 4.66 0.17 11.22
C GLY A 702 5.97 0.84 11.62
N THR A 703 6.29 2.05 11.15
CA THR A 703 7.55 2.72 11.44
C THR A 703 7.52 4.23 11.15
N VAL A 704 8.59 4.93 11.47
CA VAL A 704 8.94 6.26 10.96
C VAL A 704 10.27 6.15 10.22
N LEU A 705 10.32 6.67 9.01
CA LEU A 705 11.51 6.71 8.18
C LEU A 705 12.17 8.08 8.27
N GLU A 706 13.48 8.09 8.52
CA GLU A 706 14.29 9.32 8.53
C GLU A 706 15.26 9.30 7.35
N ARG A 707 15.25 10.36 6.55
CA ARG A 707 16.07 10.51 5.35
C ARG A 707 16.91 11.79 5.40
N PRO A 708 18.08 11.82 4.77
CA PRO A 708 18.81 13.09 4.59
C PRO A 708 18.02 14.01 3.64
N ALA A 709 18.03 15.31 3.91
CA ALA A 709 17.45 16.28 2.99
C ALA A 709 18.36 16.58 1.79
N MET A 710 19.69 16.38 1.97
CA MET A 710 20.66 16.44 0.89
C MET A 710 21.09 15.01 0.52
N ALA A 711 20.69 14.55 -0.65
CA ALA A 711 21.05 13.26 -1.18
C ALA A 711 22.54 13.24 -1.56
N ARG A 712 23.31 12.28 -1.04
CA ARG A 712 24.76 12.14 -1.26
C ARG A 712 25.14 10.90 -2.04
N THR A 713 24.33 9.86 -1.95
CA THR A 713 24.54 8.59 -2.66
C THR A 713 23.56 8.48 -3.81
N SER A 714 23.89 7.70 -4.85
CA SER A 714 23.00 7.43 -5.99
C SER A 714 21.64 6.89 -5.51
N ARG A 715 21.65 6.04 -4.47
CA ARG A 715 20.45 5.50 -3.86
C ARG A 715 19.57 6.57 -3.19
N GLU A 716 20.14 7.57 -2.55
CA GLU A 716 19.40 8.71 -1.99
C GLU A 716 18.89 9.61 -3.11
N GLN A 717 19.67 9.79 -4.19
CA GLN A 717 19.28 10.58 -5.36
C GLN A 717 18.13 9.96 -6.14
N SER A 718 18.03 8.63 -6.22
CA SER A 718 16.89 7.97 -6.89
C SER A 718 15.55 8.16 -6.15
N ARG A 719 15.58 8.55 -4.86
CA ARG A 719 14.40 8.78 -4.01
C ARG A 719 13.98 10.24 -3.97
N TRP A 720 13.84 10.86 -5.13
CA TRP A 720 13.53 12.28 -5.26
C TRP A 720 12.04 12.62 -5.09
N GLU A 721 11.14 11.64 -5.06
CA GLU A 721 9.75 11.73 -4.61
C GLU A 721 9.49 10.49 -3.75
N VAL A 722 8.91 10.67 -2.57
CA VAL A 722 8.70 9.58 -1.62
C VAL A 722 7.27 9.55 -1.10
N PRO A 723 6.68 8.37 -0.89
CA PRO A 723 5.38 8.24 -0.27
C PRO A 723 5.46 8.44 1.24
N LEU A 724 4.34 8.90 1.82
CA LEU A 724 4.11 8.92 3.25
C LEU A 724 2.63 8.67 3.57
N ILE A 725 2.30 8.50 4.87
CA ILE A 725 0.93 8.25 5.29
C ILE A 725 0.23 9.52 5.75
N SER A 726 0.77 10.25 6.71
CA SER A 726 0.02 11.34 7.36
C SER A 726 0.82 12.55 7.79
N TRP A 727 2.14 12.49 7.85
CA TRP A 727 2.97 13.63 8.23
C TRP A 727 4.41 13.49 7.76
N LEU A 728 5.05 14.63 7.60
CA LEU A 728 6.50 14.77 7.53
C LEU A 728 6.96 15.86 8.50
N ALA A 729 8.21 15.78 8.95
CA ALA A 729 8.83 16.84 9.75
C ALA A 729 10.32 17.00 9.41
N THR A 730 10.75 18.23 9.21
CA THR A 730 12.17 18.55 8.98
C THR A 730 12.91 18.68 10.29
N GLN A 731 14.21 18.36 10.26
CA GLN A 731 15.17 18.59 11.32
C GLN A 731 16.24 19.55 10.81
N VAL A 732 16.52 20.57 11.58
CA VAL A 732 17.51 21.62 11.28
C VAL A 732 18.59 21.66 12.36
N ASN A 733 19.78 22.15 12.02
CA ASN A 733 20.86 22.32 13.01
C ASN A 733 20.78 23.64 13.81
N ALA A 734 19.89 24.55 13.43
CA ALA A 734 19.76 25.85 14.08
C ALA A 734 18.87 25.79 15.34
N PRO A 735 19.13 26.63 16.36
CA PRO A 735 18.18 26.84 17.43
C PRO A 735 16.94 27.53 16.85
N GLY A 736 15.85 26.86 16.73
CA GLY A 736 14.62 27.40 16.13
C GLY A 736 13.71 26.33 15.56
N GLY A 737 14.13 25.08 15.62
CA GLY A 737 13.30 23.95 15.22
C GLY A 737 13.08 23.81 13.73
N GLY A 738 12.25 22.84 13.36
CA GLY A 738 11.87 22.52 11.97
C GLY A 738 10.41 22.81 11.71
N LEU A 739 9.97 22.41 10.54
CA LEU A 739 8.59 22.50 10.11
C LEU A 739 8.01 21.08 9.92
N ALA A 740 6.86 20.84 10.51
CA ALA A 740 6.06 19.65 10.21
C ALA A 740 4.91 20.02 9.27
N VAL A 741 4.62 19.10 8.34
CA VAL A 741 3.45 19.14 7.47
C VAL A 741 2.59 17.94 7.81
N LEU A 742 1.37 18.20 8.29
CA LEU A 742 0.36 17.18 8.60
C LEU A 742 -0.55 17.04 7.38
N LEU A 743 -0.82 15.83 6.92
CA LEU A 743 -1.48 15.55 5.66
C LEU A 743 -2.74 14.71 5.84
N ASP A 744 -3.82 15.09 5.14
CA ASP A 744 -5.08 14.35 5.05
C ASP A 744 -5.54 14.36 3.58
N GLY A 745 -4.98 13.46 2.80
CA GLY A 745 -5.19 13.31 1.36
C GLY A 745 -3.89 13.13 0.58
N PRO A 746 -3.04 14.16 0.43
CA PRO A 746 -1.76 14.04 -0.30
C PRO A 746 -0.81 13.05 0.36
N GLN A 747 -0.08 12.27 -0.45
CA GLN A 747 0.86 11.26 0.03
C GLN A 747 2.24 11.30 -0.65
N GLY A 748 2.39 12.04 -1.75
CA GLY A 748 3.67 12.23 -2.44
C GLY A 748 4.38 13.50 -1.97
N VAL A 749 5.65 13.39 -1.59
CA VAL A 749 6.45 14.52 -1.11
C VAL A 749 7.90 14.42 -1.55
N ASP A 750 8.55 15.59 -1.64
CA ASP A 750 10.01 15.68 -1.69
C ASP A 750 10.53 16.72 -0.68
N VAL A 751 11.72 16.50 -0.17
CA VAL A 751 12.38 17.42 0.75
C VAL A 751 13.84 17.59 0.32
N VAL A 752 14.20 18.83 0.08
CA VAL A 752 15.58 19.27 -0.11
C VAL A 752 15.95 20.27 0.99
N PRO A 753 17.22 20.62 1.20
CA PRO A 753 17.60 21.50 2.31
C PRO A 753 16.79 22.79 2.42
N GLU A 754 16.45 23.40 1.29
CA GLU A 754 15.80 24.71 1.24
C GLU A 754 14.27 24.64 1.09
N ARG A 755 13.68 23.44 0.94
CA ARG A 755 12.29 23.36 0.51
C ARG A 755 11.65 22.01 0.87
N ILE A 756 10.34 22.08 1.22
CA ILE A 756 9.43 20.94 1.22
C ILE A 756 8.50 21.08 0.01
N GLY A 757 8.33 20.02 -0.76
CA GLY A 757 7.31 19.94 -1.81
C GLY A 757 6.26 18.88 -1.46
N VAL A 758 4.97 19.20 -1.68
CA VAL A 758 3.84 18.28 -1.51
C VAL A 758 3.10 18.19 -2.84
N SER A 759 3.01 16.99 -3.41
CA SER A 759 2.28 16.73 -4.64
C SER A 759 0.77 16.69 -4.34
N LEU A 760 -0.01 17.52 -5.03
CA LEU A 760 -1.45 17.62 -4.81
C LEU A 760 -2.26 16.86 -5.87
N LEU A 761 -1.97 17.08 -7.15
CA LEU A 761 -2.69 16.51 -8.28
C LEU A 761 -1.75 16.34 -9.46
N ARG A 762 -2.09 15.38 -10.31
CA ARG A 762 -1.46 15.16 -11.61
C ARG A 762 -2.50 15.35 -12.73
N GLY A 763 -2.64 14.47 -13.57
CA GLY A 763 -3.57 14.35 -14.68
C GLY A 763 -2.99 13.37 -15.67
N PRO A 764 -2.62 12.16 -15.22
CA PRO A 764 -2.18 11.12 -16.13
C PRO A 764 -3.32 10.76 -17.08
N THR A 765 -3.00 10.16 -18.23
CA THR A 765 -3.99 9.81 -19.24
C THR A 765 -4.01 8.33 -19.58
N TRP A 766 -3.08 7.57 -19.04
CA TRP A 766 -3.04 6.12 -19.22
C TRP A 766 -2.78 5.41 -17.88
N PRO A 767 -3.52 4.34 -17.57
CA PRO A 767 -4.58 3.70 -18.37
C PRO A 767 -5.95 4.39 -18.28
N ASP A 768 -6.12 5.41 -17.44
CA ASP A 768 -7.36 6.19 -17.31
C ASP A 768 -7.20 7.58 -17.95
N PRO A 769 -7.80 7.82 -19.14
CA PRO A 769 -7.70 9.13 -19.81
C PRO A 769 -8.47 10.24 -19.09
N GLY A 770 -9.26 9.90 -18.08
CA GLY A 770 -10.02 10.83 -17.25
C GLY A 770 -9.45 11.00 -15.84
N ALA A 771 -8.32 10.38 -15.53
CA ALA A 771 -7.74 10.40 -14.19
C ALA A 771 -7.56 11.83 -13.65
N ASP A 772 -7.81 12.00 -12.37
CA ASP A 772 -7.68 13.25 -11.61
C ASP A 772 -8.60 14.40 -12.03
N ARG A 773 -9.40 14.26 -13.06
CA ARG A 773 -10.31 15.35 -13.50
C ARG A 773 -11.49 15.49 -12.55
N GLY A 774 -11.87 16.74 -12.26
CA GLY A 774 -13.04 17.08 -11.44
C GLY A 774 -12.69 17.75 -10.13
N TRP A 775 -13.61 17.67 -9.17
CA TRP A 775 -13.50 18.38 -7.90
C TRP A 775 -12.72 17.59 -6.85
N HIS A 776 -11.66 18.22 -6.33
CA HIS A 776 -10.82 17.68 -5.26
C HIS A 776 -10.82 18.59 -4.05
N ARG A 777 -10.76 17.98 -2.88
CA ARG A 777 -10.53 18.69 -1.62
C ARG A 777 -9.46 17.95 -0.83
N GLN A 778 -8.35 18.62 -0.63
CA GLN A 778 -7.22 18.11 0.14
C GLN A 778 -6.96 19.00 1.34
N ARG A 779 -6.60 18.40 2.45
CA ARG A 779 -6.31 19.10 3.70
C ARG A 779 -4.89 18.84 4.13
N LEU A 780 -4.23 19.87 4.58
CA LEU A 780 -2.92 19.80 5.20
C LEU A 780 -2.79 20.86 6.29
N ALA A 781 -1.80 20.72 7.15
CA ALA A 781 -1.52 21.71 8.17
C ALA A 781 -0.01 21.92 8.34
N LEU A 782 0.38 23.14 8.68
CA LEU A 782 1.75 23.52 8.93
C LEU A 782 1.94 23.76 10.42
N MET A 783 2.87 23.02 11.03
CA MET A 783 3.16 23.07 12.46
C MET A 783 4.65 23.36 12.70
N PRO A 784 5.01 24.49 13.33
CA PRO A 784 6.36 24.72 13.80
C PRO A 784 6.79 23.62 14.80
N VAL A 785 8.00 23.10 14.64
CA VAL A 785 8.55 22.04 15.50
C VAL A 785 9.74 22.59 16.28
N THR A 786 9.65 22.58 17.60
CA THR A 786 10.76 22.90 18.49
C THR A 786 11.42 21.61 18.97
N GLY A 787 12.69 21.45 18.70
CA GLY A 787 13.42 20.21 18.99
C GLY A 787 13.20 19.13 17.93
N SER A 788 12.99 17.90 18.34
CA SER A 788 12.75 16.77 17.44
C SER A 788 11.25 16.59 17.15
N TRP A 789 10.91 15.94 16.03
CA TRP A 789 9.55 15.53 15.73
C TRP A 789 8.90 14.66 16.83
N SER A 790 9.72 13.85 17.51
CA SER A 790 9.28 13.00 18.63
C SER A 790 8.96 13.84 19.87
N SER A 791 9.85 14.74 20.28
CA SER A 791 9.61 15.62 21.45
C SER A 791 8.46 16.61 21.23
N ALA A 792 8.23 17.04 19.99
CA ALA A 792 7.09 17.88 19.62
C ALA A 792 5.79 17.10 19.41
N CYS A 793 5.78 15.78 19.62
CA CYS A 793 4.62 14.90 19.45
C CYS A 793 3.93 15.03 18.08
N VAL A 794 4.70 15.21 16.98
CA VAL A 794 4.17 15.36 15.63
C VAL A 794 3.22 14.22 15.23
N PRO A 795 3.50 12.93 15.53
CA PRO A 795 2.57 11.84 15.24
C PRO A 795 1.18 12.02 15.88
N GLN A 796 1.13 12.44 17.16
CA GLN A 796 -0.14 12.70 17.84
C GLN A 796 -0.86 13.93 17.31
N ALA A 797 -0.11 14.98 16.94
CA ALA A 797 -0.67 16.16 16.27
C ALA A 797 -1.31 15.77 14.91
N ALA A 798 -0.67 14.89 14.12
CA ALA A 798 -1.22 14.39 12.87
C ALA A 798 -2.52 13.60 13.08
N ILE A 799 -2.61 12.78 14.12
CA ILE A 799 -3.84 12.09 14.49
C ILE A 799 -4.92 13.10 14.89
N ALA A 800 -4.62 14.07 15.77
CA ALA A 800 -5.58 15.09 16.20
C ALA A 800 -6.09 15.94 15.02
N PHE A 801 -5.23 16.26 14.05
CA PHE A 801 -5.60 16.98 12.82
C PHE A 801 -6.56 16.17 11.95
N ARG A 802 -6.31 14.89 11.77
CA ARG A 802 -7.08 14.01 10.87
C ARG A 802 -8.35 13.45 11.53
N GLU A 803 -8.34 13.27 12.85
CA GLU A 803 -9.37 12.58 13.62
C GLU A 803 -9.92 13.45 14.75
N PRO A 804 -10.69 14.51 14.46
CA PRO A 804 -11.13 15.50 15.44
C PRO A 804 -12.16 14.95 16.45
N GLY A 805 -12.48 13.66 16.39
CA GLY A 805 -13.53 13.00 17.16
C GLY A 805 -14.88 13.05 16.48
N TRP A 806 -15.82 12.29 17.04
CA TRP A 806 -17.21 12.31 16.63
C TRP A 806 -17.99 13.37 17.40
N SER A 807 -18.94 14.02 16.76
CA SER A 807 -19.92 14.89 17.44
C SER A 807 -21.29 14.77 16.81
N GLY A 808 -22.34 14.76 17.64
CA GLY A 808 -23.69 14.68 17.16
C GLY A 808 -24.74 14.83 18.27
N PRO A 809 -26.03 15.04 17.88
CA PRO A 809 -27.12 15.08 18.84
C PRO A 809 -27.35 13.71 19.43
N LEU A 810 -27.65 13.69 20.76
CA LEU A 810 -27.92 12.45 21.49
C LEU A 810 -29.17 12.64 22.32
N ALA A 811 -30.11 11.70 22.20
CA ALA A 811 -31.31 11.67 23.09
C ALA A 811 -30.94 11.01 24.41
N GLY A 812 -31.38 11.57 25.54
CA GLY A 812 -31.06 11.09 26.89
C GLY A 812 -30.14 12.03 27.66
N HIS A 813 -29.47 11.53 28.65
CA HIS A 813 -28.54 12.28 29.51
C HIS A 813 -27.13 11.76 29.31
N PRO A 814 -26.42 12.16 28.21
CA PRO A 814 -25.06 11.75 28.00
C PRO A 814 -24.18 12.26 29.15
N THR A 815 -23.20 11.44 29.53
CA THR A 815 -22.26 11.81 30.59
C THR A 815 -20.89 12.12 30.02
N SER A 816 -20.25 13.13 30.61
CA SER A 816 -18.82 13.37 30.38
C SER A 816 -18.01 12.30 31.12
N ARG A 817 -17.16 11.58 30.39
CA ARG A 817 -16.38 10.47 30.95
C ARG A 817 -15.03 10.32 30.27
N ARG A 818 -14.01 9.90 31.00
CA ARG A 818 -12.79 9.34 30.45
C ARG A 818 -12.93 7.81 30.37
N TRP A 819 -12.79 7.26 29.17
CA TRP A 819 -12.95 5.85 28.86
C TRP A 819 -11.64 5.08 28.91
N LEU A 820 -10.55 5.72 28.47
CA LEU A 820 -9.22 5.13 28.44
C LEU A 820 -8.18 6.23 28.75
N PRO A 821 -7.13 5.95 29.54
CA PRO A 821 -6.06 6.90 29.78
C PRO A 821 -5.30 7.26 28.51
N ALA A 822 -4.66 8.42 28.51
CA ALA A 822 -3.80 8.85 27.42
C ALA A 822 -2.58 7.95 27.29
N LEU A 823 -2.14 7.73 26.06
CA LEU A 823 -0.81 7.20 25.80
C LEU A 823 0.26 8.23 26.15
N ALA A 824 1.47 7.79 26.43
CA ALA A 824 2.63 8.69 26.46
C ALA A 824 2.74 9.44 25.12
N GLY A 825 3.17 10.71 25.16
CA GLY A 825 3.12 11.60 24.00
C GLY A 825 3.89 11.13 22.77
N GLU A 826 4.80 10.19 22.92
CA GLU A 826 5.58 9.61 21.83
C GLU A 826 4.89 8.41 21.17
N LEU A 827 3.99 7.72 21.90
CA LEU A 827 3.34 6.50 21.40
C LEU A 827 2.21 6.81 20.42
N VAL A 828 2.10 5.97 19.40
CA VAL A 828 1.08 6.04 18.36
C VAL A 828 0.12 4.87 18.48
N PRO A 829 -1.19 5.10 18.70
CA PRO A 829 -2.19 4.04 18.69
C PRO A 829 -2.40 3.51 17.26
N VAL A 830 -2.39 2.20 17.12
CA VAL A 830 -2.64 1.52 15.83
C VAL A 830 -4.03 0.89 15.81
N ALA A 831 -4.39 0.15 16.85
CA ALA A 831 -5.69 -0.49 16.96
C ALA A 831 -6.11 -0.65 18.42
N LEU A 832 -7.41 -0.57 18.68
CA LEU A 832 -8.05 -0.94 19.95
C LEU A 832 -9.05 -2.05 19.65
N ARG A 833 -9.06 -3.12 20.44
CA ARG A 833 -9.92 -4.28 20.25
C ARG A 833 -10.40 -4.82 21.59
N PRO A 834 -11.54 -5.53 21.63
CA PRO A 834 -11.95 -6.25 22.82
C PRO A 834 -11.02 -7.45 23.07
N GLU A 835 -10.76 -7.76 24.33
CA GLU A 835 -10.15 -9.02 24.79
C GLU A 835 -11.00 -9.58 25.93
N ASP A 836 -10.88 -10.90 26.22
CA ASP A 836 -11.75 -11.63 27.15
C ASP A 836 -11.85 -10.96 28.53
N ASP A 837 -10.76 -10.42 29.04
CA ASP A 837 -10.68 -9.78 30.37
C ASP A 837 -10.16 -8.34 30.31
N GLY A 838 -10.49 -7.57 29.28
CA GLY A 838 -10.00 -6.20 29.17
C GLY A 838 -10.00 -5.63 27.75
N LEU A 839 -9.04 -4.78 27.48
CA LEU A 839 -8.88 -4.13 26.18
C LEU A 839 -7.50 -4.45 25.59
N GLY A 840 -7.47 -4.89 24.35
CA GLY A 840 -6.25 -5.02 23.57
C GLY A 840 -5.92 -3.72 22.87
N LEU A 841 -4.74 -3.17 23.14
CA LEU A 841 -4.22 -1.98 22.49
C LEU A 841 -2.96 -2.33 21.70
N ARG A 842 -2.98 -2.13 20.40
CA ARG A 842 -1.76 -2.14 19.59
C ARG A 842 -1.23 -0.72 19.48
N CYS A 843 0.03 -0.53 19.84
CA CYS A 843 0.68 0.77 19.71
C CYS A 843 2.12 0.63 19.19
N LEU A 844 2.61 1.70 18.57
CA LEU A 844 3.96 1.84 18.04
C LEU A 844 4.72 2.85 18.87
N ASN A 845 5.95 2.54 19.28
CA ASN A 845 6.93 3.52 19.68
C ASN A 845 7.75 3.96 18.45
N PRO A 846 7.40 5.03 17.74
CA PRO A 846 8.14 5.47 16.56
C PRO A 846 9.45 6.18 16.93
N GLY A 847 9.59 6.60 18.22
CA GLY A 847 10.70 7.40 18.73
C GLY A 847 12.07 6.72 18.70
N PRO A 848 13.15 7.50 18.80
CA PRO A 848 14.52 6.98 18.82
C PRO A 848 14.90 6.37 20.17
N SER A 849 14.12 6.63 21.21
CA SER A 849 14.40 6.24 22.60
C SER A 849 13.37 5.23 23.12
N ARG A 850 13.71 4.56 24.22
CA ARG A 850 12.74 3.77 24.96
C ARG A 850 11.68 4.69 25.53
N CYS A 851 10.42 4.29 25.41
CA CYS A 851 9.28 5.03 25.95
C CYS A 851 8.65 4.22 27.09
N ARG A 852 8.59 4.82 28.28
CA ARG A 852 7.87 4.26 29.43
C ARG A 852 6.47 4.84 29.43
N TRP A 853 5.48 3.96 29.41
CA TRP A 853 4.07 4.32 29.57
C TRP A 853 3.52 3.75 30.86
N GLU A 854 2.86 4.61 31.62
CA GLU A 854 2.18 4.31 32.87
C GLU A 854 0.72 4.73 32.72
N PRO A 855 -0.20 3.78 32.42
CA PRO A 855 -1.62 4.08 32.41
C PRO A 855 -2.05 4.41 33.84
N ARG A 856 -2.57 5.62 34.04
CA ARG A 856 -3.01 6.11 35.37
C ARG A 856 -4.47 5.70 35.61
N GLU A 857 -5.02 6.08 36.77
CA GLU A 857 -6.47 6.01 37.04
C GLU A 857 -7.03 4.57 37.17
N GLY A 858 -6.27 3.69 37.82
CA GLY A 858 -6.74 2.32 38.10
C GLY A 858 -6.63 1.36 36.88
N TRP A 859 -5.82 1.69 35.90
CA TRP A 859 -5.50 0.78 34.79
C TRP A 859 -4.12 0.14 35.01
N LEU A 860 -4.06 -1.16 34.66
CA LEU A 860 -2.83 -1.94 34.59
C LEU A 860 -2.58 -2.31 33.12
N VAL A 861 -1.32 -2.50 32.76
CA VAL A 861 -0.89 -2.85 31.40
C VAL A 861 0.02 -4.06 31.42
N SER A 862 -0.12 -4.94 30.45
CA SER A 862 0.82 -6.04 30.20
C SER A 862 1.06 -6.21 28.70
N ARG A 863 2.11 -6.92 28.34
CA ARG A 863 2.19 -7.55 27.02
C ARG A 863 1.20 -8.72 26.95
N GLN A 864 0.81 -9.12 25.75
CA GLN A 864 -0.06 -10.29 25.58
C GLN A 864 0.57 -11.53 26.26
N GLY A 865 -0.19 -12.19 27.17
CA GLY A 865 0.30 -13.33 27.95
C GLY A 865 1.22 -12.99 29.13
N GLY A 866 1.48 -11.70 29.41
CA GLY A 866 2.27 -11.24 30.55
C GLY A 866 1.44 -10.83 31.77
N GLU A 867 2.09 -10.70 32.92
CA GLU A 867 1.47 -10.22 34.15
C GLU A 867 1.14 -8.72 34.05
N PRO A 868 -0.06 -8.29 34.52
CA PRO A 868 -0.42 -6.88 34.60
C PRO A 868 0.50 -6.07 35.53
N ALA A 869 0.97 -4.93 35.04
CA ALA A 869 1.88 -4.03 35.76
C ALA A 869 1.38 -2.58 35.72
N GLN A 870 1.89 -1.72 36.60
CA GLN A 870 1.57 -0.29 36.58
C GLN A 870 2.20 0.48 35.42
N ALA A 871 3.29 -0.05 34.86
CA ALA A 871 3.97 0.58 33.73
C ALA A 871 4.58 -0.45 32.79
N ILE A 872 4.78 -0.05 31.54
CA ILE A 872 5.46 -0.83 30.52
C ILE A 872 6.48 0.02 29.76
N GLU A 873 7.56 -0.60 29.35
CA GLU A 873 8.58 0.04 28.51
C GLU A 873 8.56 -0.56 27.10
N LEU A 874 8.50 0.32 26.07
CA LEU A 874 8.58 -0.03 24.68
C LEU A 874 9.92 0.42 24.08
N ARG A 875 10.56 -0.47 23.35
CA ARG A 875 11.84 -0.18 22.65
C ARG A 875 11.61 0.76 21.47
N PRO A 876 12.66 1.44 20.98
CA PRO A 876 12.59 2.22 19.75
C PRO A 876 12.11 1.37 18.56
N GLY A 877 11.14 1.88 17.81
CA GLY A 877 10.56 1.19 16.64
C GLY A 877 9.71 -0.05 16.98
N GLU A 878 9.41 -0.28 18.26
CA GLU A 878 8.61 -1.46 18.64
C GLU A 878 7.13 -1.23 18.37
N LEU A 879 6.53 -2.12 17.60
CA LEU A 879 5.09 -2.32 17.50
C LEU A 879 4.70 -3.33 18.60
N ALA A 880 3.89 -2.93 19.57
CA ALA A 880 3.54 -3.76 20.73
C ALA A 880 2.04 -4.05 20.79
N ASP A 881 1.70 -5.30 21.15
CA ASP A 881 0.36 -5.70 21.57
C ASP A 881 0.29 -5.67 23.10
N LEU A 882 -0.54 -4.78 23.62
CA LEU A 882 -0.73 -4.52 25.03
C LEU A 882 -2.13 -4.92 25.45
N ARG A 883 -2.25 -5.48 26.62
CA ARG A 883 -3.51 -5.74 27.32
C ARG A 883 -3.69 -4.74 28.44
N LEU A 884 -4.85 -4.13 28.50
CA LEU A 884 -5.25 -3.17 29.51
C LEU A 884 -6.37 -3.77 30.35
N VAL A 885 -6.19 -3.78 31.68
CA VAL A 885 -7.20 -4.24 32.63
C VAL A 885 -7.44 -3.17 33.68
N GLN A 886 -8.67 -3.00 34.14
CA GLN A 886 -8.94 -2.15 35.29
C GLN A 886 -8.50 -2.88 36.56
N SER A 887 -7.74 -2.17 37.39
CA SER A 887 -7.46 -2.66 38.75
C SER A 887 -8.79 -2.73 39.52
N SER A 888 -9.08 -3.85 40.12
CA SER A 888 -10.23 -4.08 41.00
C SER A 888 -10.22 -3.15 42.22
#